data_ffd346334d6f3580445efb549f392a61
#
_entry.id   ffd346334d6f3580445efb549f392a61
#
_cell.length_a   1.000
_cell.length_b   1.000
_cell.length_c   1.000
_cell.angle_alpha   90.00
_cell.angle_beta   90.00
_cell.angle_gamma   90.00
#
_symmetry.space_group_name_H-M   'P 1'
#
loop_
_entity.id
_entity.type
_entity.pdbx_description
1 polymer ?
#
loop_
_entity_poly.entity_id
_entity_poly.type
_entity_poly.pdbx_seq_one_letter_code
_entity_poly.pdbx_strand_id
1 'polypeptide(L)'
;MKKTIPVVGMACSACSANIEKKLCSLAGVNSASVSLPGRSALVDFNPDVISLDKMKQEVNNIGYDLVIEADRSVDEIERRAYRLLRRKTLLSWVFALLVMAISMRWIVIGGRNMANQVSLLLALANMIYCGKSFYVTAFKQLKHATANMDSLVAMSTGISFLFSVFNTFWGESVWGSRGIEWHTYYDASVMIITFVLTGRLLEEKAKDSTASSIRQLMGLQPKTARIVQDGKIEEVPISTIEKGDILEVRAGDKIPVDGEVVSAESFMKANAAYVDESMITGEPTPSEKIQGSRVLAGTIPNQGKLRMRALQIGENTALAHIIQMVQEAQNSKAPVQRIIDKLALIFVPVVMGVSVVTFFLWWILGGNVALPHAILSAIAVLVIACPCAMGLATPTALMVGIGKAAQEKVLIKDATALERMRKVNAMVIDKTGTLTIPNKDIDFTKADNLPLEARETLKPYAQEAMQELQDDGVEIYMMSGDKEEAARYWASKAGIKHYKSKVLPQDKENLVRKLQRQGMTVAMVGDGINDTQALALSDVSIAIGRGTDVAMDVAQVTLMGDDLRAIPKAIQLSRRTVSMIKQNLFWAFIYNVVCIPMAAGALYLFGISFQITPMWASALMAFSSVSVVLNSLRLKFMA
;
A
#
# COMPACT_ATOMS: atom_id res chain seq x y z
N MET A 1 -6.59 -22.64 -4.21
CA MET A 1 -7.53 -21.61 -3.71
C MET A 1 -6.74 -20.37 -3.32
N LYS A 2 -7.13 -19.19 -3.85
CA LYS A 2 -6.50 -17.92 -3.43
C LYS A 2 -7.38 -17.25 -2.37
N LYS A 3 -6.78 -16.82 -1.27
CA LYS A 3 -7.49 -16.13 -0.19
C LYS A 3 -6.62 -15.02 0.41
N THR A 4 -7.23 -13.85 0.65
CA THR A 4 -6.61 -12.76 1.40
C THR A 4 -7.00 -12.88 2.86
N ILE A 5 -5.99 -12.98 3.75
CA ILE A 5 -6.18 -13.21 5.19
C ILE A 5 -5.55 -12.04 5.94
N PRO A 6 -6.29 -11.34 6.81
CA PRO A 6 -5.73 -10.28 7.63
C PRO A 6 -4.66 -10.80 8.59
N VAL A 7 -3.58 -10.02 8.74
CA VAL A 7 -2.42 -10.35 9.59
C VAL A 7 -2.24 -9.29 10.67
N VAL A 8 -2.12 -9.73 11.91
CA VAL A 8 -1.92 -8.87 13.09
C VAL A 8 -0.50 -9.05 13.64
N GLY A 9 0.08 -7.96 14.14
CA GLY A 9 1.39 -7.97 14.80
C GLY A 9 2.57 -7.60 13.91
N MET A 10 2.35 -7.32 12.62
CA MET A 10 3.42 -6.83 11.73
C MET A 10 3.76 -5.37 12.03
N ALA A 11 5.05 -5.08 12.21
CA ALA A 11 5.55 -3.73 12.48
C ALA A 11 6.66 -3.29 11.50
N CYS A 12 7.16 -4.19 10.64
CA CYS A 12 8.28 -3.88 9.75
C CYS A 12 8.30 -4.80 8.53
N SER A 13 9.06 -4.41 7.48
CA SER A 13 9.23 -5.22 6.26
C SER A 13 9.87 -6.58 6.51
N ALA A 14 10.80 -6.68 7.47
CA ALA A 14 11.35 -7.97 7.87
C ALA A 14 10.27 -8.89 8.49
N CYS A 15 9.26 -8.31 9.16
CA CYS A 15 8.12 -9.06 9.69
C CYS A 15 7.29 -9.70 8.57
N SER A 16 6.92 -8.91 7.54
CA SER A 16 6.17 -9.42 6.39
C SER A 16 6.98 -10.47 5.60
N ALA A 17 8.29 -10.28 5.44
CA ALA A 17 9.17 -11.23 4.78
C ALA A 17 9.29 -12.55 5.56
N ASN A 18 9.37 -12.49 6.90
CA ASN A 18 9.41 -13.69 7.74
C ASN A 18 8.12 -14.50 7.66
N ILE A 19 6.96 -13.83 7.68
CA ILE A 19 5.66 -14.50 7.54
C ILE A 19 5.54 -15.12 6.14
N GLU A 20 5.89 -14.39 5.09
CA GLU A 20 5.87 -14.88 3.71
C GLU A 20 6.75 -16.11 3.54
N LYS A 21 8.00 -16.06 4.04
CA LYS A 21 8.92 -17.19 4.03
C LYS A 21 8.35 -18.39 4.78
N LYS A 22 7.73 -18.18 5.95
CA LYS A 22 7.13 -19.25 6.75
C LYS A 22 5.94 -19.87 6.01
N LEU A 23 5.02 -19.07 5.46
CA LEU A 23 3.87 -19.55 4.71
C LEU A 23 4.31 -20.34 3.47
N CYS A 24 5.27 -19.82 2.68
CA CYS A 24 5.80 -20.52 1.51
C CYS A 24 6.55 -21.82 1.85
N SER A 25 6.99 -22.00 3.09
CA SER A 25 7.64 -23.25 3.54
C SER A 25 6.66 -24.36 3.92
N LEU A 26 5.36 -24.07 3.99
CA LEU A 26 4.34 -25.04 4.38
C LEU A 26 3.91 -25.90 3.18
N ALA A 27 3.83 -27.20 3.38
CA ALA A 27 3.31 -28.12 2.37
C ALA A 27 1.84 -27.79 2.08
N GLY A 28 1.50 -27.66 0.80
CA GLY A 28 0.16 -27.29 0.34
C GLY A 28 -0.03 -25.77 0.06
N VAL A 29 0.97 -24.94 0.32
CA VAL A 29 0.99 -23.53 -0.10
C VAL A 29 1.77 -23.40 -1.41
N ASN A 30 1.09 -22.95 -2.47
CA ASN A 30 1.71 -22.71 -3.79
C ASN A 30 2.48 -21.41 -3.82
N SER A 31 1.89 -20.35 -3.27
CA SER A 31 2.53 -19.04 -3.15
C SER A 31 1.88 -18.24 -2.02
N ALA A 32 2.66 -17.36 -1.42
CA ALA A 32 2.16 -16.37 -0.47
C ALA A 32 2.81 -15.02 -0.74
N SER A 33 2.04 -13.94 -0.59
CA SER A 33 2.51 -12.56 -0.63
C SER A 33 1.95 -11.82 0.56
N VAL A 34 2.83 -11.25 1.40
CA VAL A 34 2.41 -10.59 2.65
C VAL A 34 2.63 -9.09 2.52
N SER A 35 1.55 -8.34 2.60
CA SER A 35 1.56 -6.88 2.52
C SER A 35 1.62 -6.26 3.91
N LEU A 36 2.69 -5.53 4.22
CA LEU A 36 2.81 -4.78 5.46
C LEU A 36 1.78 -3.63 5.53
N PRO A 37 1.59 -2.81 4.48
CA PRO A 37 0.61 -1.72 4.53
C PRO A 37 -0.83 -2.21 4.48
N GLY A 38 -1.13 -3.26 3.70
CA GLY A 38 -2.46 -3.87 3.63
C GLY A 38 -2.79 -4.77 4.83
N ARG A 39 -1.80 -5.03 5.70
CA ARG A 39 -1.93 -5.92 6.88
C ARG A 39 -2.58 -7.26 6.55
N SER A 40 -2.27 -7.80 5.39
CA SER A 40 -2.88 -9.01 4.86
C SER A 40 -1.85 -9.92 4.21
N ALA A 41 -2.16 -11.19 4.16
CA ALA A 41 -1.45 -12.20 3.42
C ALA A 41 -2.37 -12.73 2.31
N LEU A 42 -1.97 -12.57 1.06
CA LEU A 42 -2.58 -13.25 -0.07
C LEU A 42 -1.91 -14.61 -0.21
N VAL A 43 -2.65 -15.68 0.04
CA VAL A 43 -2.13 -17.05 0.03
C VAL A 43 -2.86 -17.86 -1.03
N ASP A 44 -2.09 -18.49 -1.92
CA ASP A 44 -2.58 -19.51 -2.84
C ASP A 44 -2.21 -20.89 -2.30
N PHE A 45 -3.19 -21.68 -1.93
CA PHE A 45 -3.00 -22.96 -1.25
C PHE A 45 -4.01 -24.01 -1.68
N ASN A 46 -3.65 -25.27 -1.44
CA ASN A 46 -4.55 -26.41 -1.63
C ASN A 46 -5.27 -26.71 -0.30
N PRO A 47 -6.61 -26.49 -0.20
CA PRO A 47 -7.36 -26.73 1.03
C PRO A 47 -7.38 -28.20 1.48
N ASP A 48 -7.17 -29.16 0.58
CA ASP A 48 -7.12 -30.60 0.89
C ASP A 48 -5.81 -30.98 1.62
N VAL A 49 -4.75 -30.16 1.50
CA VAL A 49 -3.43 -30.44 2.08
C VAL A 49 -3.18 -29.63 3.34
N ILE A 50 -3.63 -28.38 3.39
CA ILE A 50 -3.41 -27.49 4.54
C ILE A 50 -4.65 -26.69 4.86
N SER A 51 -5.03 -26.65 6.15
CA SER A 51 -6.12 -25.81 6.67
C SER A 51 -5.64 -24.41 7.06
N LEU A 52 -6.58 -23.47 7.09
CA LEU A 52 -6.32 -22.09 7.56
C LEU A 52 -5.85 -22.07 9.03
N ASP A 53 -6.42 -22.93 9.87
CA ASP A 53 -6.05 -23.03 11.30
C ASP A 53 -4.60 -23.46 11.48
N LYS A 54 -4.12 -24.40 10.66
CA LYS A 54 -2.71 -24.82 10.69
C LYS A 54 -1.78 -23.70 10.24
N MET A 55 -2.15 -22.94 9.20
CA MET A 55 -1.39 -21.75 8.79
C MET A 55 -1.35 -20.71 9.92
N LYS A 56 -2.49 -20.46 10.59
CA LYS A 56 -2.58 -19.58 11.75
C LYS A 56 -1.64 -20.03 12.87
N GLN A 57 -1.65 -21.31 13.22
CA GLN A 57 -0.77 -21.86 14.26
C GLN A 57 0.71 -21.66 13.92
N GLU A 58 1.11 -21.92 12.68
CA GLU A 58 2.49 -21.78 12.22
C GLU A 58 2.95 -20.31 12.20
N VAL A 59 2.07 -19.39 11.85
CA VAL A 59 2.34 -17.94 11.91
C VAL A 59 2.38 -17.45 13.36
N ASN A 60 1.56 -17.99 14.26
CA ASN A 60 1.61 -17.68 15.68
C ASN A 60 2.91 -18.14 16.34
N ASN A 61 3.47 -19.24 15.90
CA ASN A 61 4.77 -19.75 16.39
C ASN A 61 5.90 -18.74 16.19
N ILE A 62 5.87 -17.99 15.08
CA ILE A 62 6.88 -16.94 14.78
C ILE A 62 6.50 -15.55 15.31
N GLY A 63 5.40 -15.44 16.08
CA GLY A 63 5.05 -14.21 16.83
C GLY A 63 4.02 -13.31 16.16
N TYR A 64 3.34 -13.76 15.11
CA TYR A 64 2.29 -13.02 14.40
C TYR A 64 0.97 -13.80 14.44
N ASP A 65 -0.15 -13.18 14.05
CA ASP A 65 -1.46 -13.84 14.05
C ASP A 65 -2.20 -13.63 12.72
N LEU A 66 -2.89 -14.71 12.25
CA LEU A 66 -3.80 -14.66 11.12
C LEU A 66 -5.25 -14.62 11.63
N VAL A 67 -6.03 -13.65 11.16
CA VAL A 67 -7.45 -13.50 11.53
C VAL A 67 -8.29 -14.31 10.55
N ILE A 68 -8.82 -15.46 11.00
CA ILE A 68 -9.58 -16.39 10.16
C ILE A 68 -11.08 -16.23 10.40
N GLU A 69 -11.48 -15.77 11.58
CA GLU A 69 -12.89 -15.67 11.97
C GLU A 69 -13.58 -14.45 11.31
N ALA A 70 -14.69 -14.73 10.63
CA ALA A 70 -15.52 -13.71 9.97
C ALA A 70 -16.28 -12.78 10.96
N ASP A 71 -16.34 -13.13 12.24
CA ASP A 71 -17.18 -12.49 13.24
C ASP A 71 -16.60 -11.20 13.87
N ARG A 72 -15.35 -10.84 13.54
CA ARG A 72 -14.79 -9.56 14.00
C ARG A 72 -14.39 -8.74 12.79
N SER A 73 -15.04 -7.58 12.63
CA SER A 73 -14.64 -6.66 11.59
C SER A 73 -13.16 -6.29 11.78
N VAL A 74 -12.36 -6.40 10.73
CA VAL A 74 -10.93 -6.05 10.72
C VAL A 74 -10.73 -4.64 11.29
N ASP A 75 -11.66 -3.73 10.99
CA ASP A 75 -11.70 -2.36 11.51
C ASP A 75 -11.76 -2.28 13.05
N GLU A 76 -12.49 -3.18 13.70
CA GLU A 76 -12.55 -3.17 15.16
C GLU A 76 -11.24 -3.62 15.79
N ILE A 77 -10.59 -4.63 15.22
CA ILE A 77 -9.29 -5.13 15.67
C ILE A 77 -8.26 -4.02 15.53
N GLU A 78 -8.25 -3.33 14.37
CA GLU A 78 -7.35 -2.22 14.12
C GLU A 78 -7.57 -1.03 15.06
N ARG A 79 -8.82 -0.63 15.28
CA ARG A 79 -9.16 0.44 16.23
C ARG A 79 -8.77 0.08 17.67
N ARG A 80 -8.89 -1.18 18.08
CA ARG A 80 -8.42 -1.65 19.38
C ARG A 80 -6.91 -1.61 19.49
N ALA A 81 -6.20 -2.10 18.47
CA ALA A 81 -4.74 -2.07 18.40
C ALA A 81 -4.21 -0.63 18.44
N TYR A 82 -4.78 0.29 17.66
CA TYR A 82 -4.42 1.70 17.66
C TYR A 82 -4.66 2.37 19.02
N ARG A 83 -5.82 2.12 19.66
CA ARG A 83 -6.10 2.67 20.99
C ARG A 83 -5.12 2.16 22.04
N LEU A 84 -4.76 0.87 21.98
CA LEU A 84 -3.77 0.28 22.88
C LEU A 84 -2.38 0.87 22.65
N LEU A 85 -1.95 1.03 21.39
CA LEU A 85 -0.69 1.65 21.03
C LEU A 85 -0.62 3.10 21.55
N ARG A 86 -1.66 3.89 21.32
CA ARG A 86 -1.76 5.27 21.81
C ARG A 86 -1.65 5.35 23.34
N ARG A 87 -2.36 4.47 24.06
CA ARG A 87 -2.27 4.41 25.54
C ARG A 87 -0.87 4.07 26.01
N LYS A 88 -0.23 3.06 25.41
CA LYS A 88 1.14 2.67 25.75
C LYS A 88 2.13 3.79 25.45
N THR A 89 1.99 4.48 24.34
CA THR A 89 2.86 5.61 23.97
C THR A 89 2.73 6.76 24.97
N LEU A 90 1.48 7.15 25.35
CA LEU A 90 1.26 8.22 26.31
C LEU A 90 1.84 7.86 27.70
N LEU A 91 1.61 6.63 28.17
CA LEU A 91 2.17 6.17 29.45
C LEU A 91 3.70 6.09 29.40
N SER A 92 4.27 5.63 28.28
CA SER A 92 5.72 5.60 28.11
C SER A 92 6.35 7.00 28.16
N TRP A 93 5.67 8.03 27.61
CA TRP A 93 6.09 9.42 27.74
C TRP A 93 6.06 9.91 29.19
N VAL A 94 5.06 9.51 29.99
CA VAL A 94 5.02 9.84 31.42
C VAL A 94 6.21 9.22 32.14
N PHE A 95 6.50 7.93 31.92
CA PHE A 95 7.68 7.28 32.51
C PHE A 95 8.98 7.94 32.04
N ALA A 96 9.10 8.27 30.76
CA ALA A 96 10.28 8.89 30.18
C ALA A 96 10.57 10.25 30.80
N LEU A 97 9.57 11.11 30.92
CA LEU A 97 9.70 12.44 31.51
C LEU A 97 10.08 12.34 33.01
N LEU A 98 9.48 11.42 33.75
CA LEU A 98 9.83 11.21 35.17
C LEU A 98 11.26 10.71 35.34
N VAL A 99 11.67 9.69 34.58
CA VAL A 99 13.04 9.15 34.66
C VAL A 99 14.07 10.19 34.22
N MET A 100 13.76 10.96 33.15
CA MET A 100 14.64 12.03 32.67
C MET A 100 14.75 13.16 33.71
N ALA A 101 13.66 13.56 34.34
CA ALA A 101 13.68 14.61 35.37
C ALA A 101 14.51 14.19 36.60
N ILE A 102 14.48 12.90 36.95
CA ILE A 102 15.33 12.34 38.03
C ILE A 102 16.79 12.27 37.59
N SER A 103 17.07 11.80 36.37
CA SER A 103 18.42 11.68 35.81
C SER A 103 19.11 13.04 35.68
N MET A 104 18.37 14.07 35.22
CA MET A 104 18.87 15.46 35.12
C MET A 104 18.84 16.24 36.41
N ARG A 105 18.45 15.60 37.54
CA ARG A 105 18.33 16.22 38.86
C ARG A 105 17.36 17.41 38.93
N TRP A 106 16.38 17.48 38.01
CA TRP A 106 15.29 18.46 38.11
C TRP A 106 14.38 18.14 39.30
N ILE A 107 14.21 16.84 39.58
CA ILE A 107 13.53 16.33 40.78
C ILE A 107 14.59 15.62 41.61
N VAL A 108 14.86 16.18 42.80
CA VAL A 108 15.81 15.60 43.75
C VAL A 108 15.05 14.67 44.68
N ILE A 109 15.30 13.36 44.55
CA ILE A 109 14.70 12.32 45.38
C ILE A 109 15.83 11.73 46.23
N GLY A 110 15.98 12.22 47.44
CA GLY A 110 16.97 11.71 48.38
C GLY A 110 18.43 11.71 47.82
N GLY A 111 19.23 10.70 48.25
CA GLY A 111 20.57 10.52 47.72
C GLY A 111 20.61 9.81 46.36
N ARG A 112 21.78 9.77 45.71
CA ARG A 112 22.02 9.16 44.40
C ARG A 112 21.47 7.73 44.30
N ASN A 113 21.63 6.92 45.35
CA ASN A 113 21.19 5.53 45.39
C ASN A 113 19.66 5.44 45.34
N MET A 114 18.95 6.33 46.07
CA MET A 114 17.47 6.34 46.07
C MET A 114 16.92 6.80 44.70
N ALA A 115 17.52 7.81 44.08
CA ALA A 115 17.16 8.26 42.73
C ALA A 115 17.34 7.13 41.71
N ASN A 116 18.44 6.38 41.77
CA ASN A 116 18.70 5.24 40.89
C ASN A 116 17.69 4.10 41.10
N GLN A 117 17.30 3.79 42.36
CA GLN A 117 16.31 2.76 42.66
C GLN A 117 14.91 3.16 42.16
N VAL A 118 14.50 4.42 42.29
CA VAL A 118 13.24 4.91 41.75
C VAL A 118 13.25 4.83 40.22
N SER A 119 14.35 5.26 39.59
CA SER A 119 14.51 5.17 38.14
C SER A 119 14.48 3.73 37.64
N LEU A 120 15.06 2.78 38.37
CA LEU A 120 15.00 1.34 38.09
C LEU A 120 13.54 0.86 38.08
N LEU A 121 12.74 1.18 39.10
CA LEU A 121 11.35 0.75 39.18
C LEU A 121 10.50 1.33 38.05
N LEU A 122 10.67 2.61 37.74
CA LEU A 122 9.97 3.27 36.65
C LEU A 122 10.36 2.68 35.28
N ALA A 123 11.65 2.44 35.05
CA ALA A 123 12.14 1.83 33.83
C ALA A 123 11.64 0.39 33.66
N LEU A 124 11.65 -0.40 34.76
CA LEU A 124 11.12 -1.76 34.77
C LEU A 124 9.62 -1.77 34.44
N ALA A 125 8.84 -0.87 35.04
CA ALA A 125 7.41 -0.73 34.76
C ALA A 125 7.17 -0.38 33.28
N ASN A 126 7.94 0.54 32.72
CA ASN A 126 7.86 0.89 31.29
C ASN A 126 8.21 -0.31 30.40
N MET A 127 9.27 -1.06 30.71
CA MET A 127 9.67 -2.24 29.95
C MET A 127 8.61 -3.34 29.98
N ILE A 128 8.04 -3.63 31.15
CA ILE A 128 7.02 -4.69 31.33
C ILE A 128 5.69 -4.31 30.68
N TYR A 129 5.22 -3.07 30.81
CA TYR A 129 3.91 -2.67 30.31
C TYR A 129 3.96 -2.14 28.87
N CYS A 130 4.82 -1.16 28.61
CA CYS A 130 4.89 -0.51 27.30
C CYS A 130 5.74 -1.33 26.32
N GLY A 131 6.88 -1.87 26.78
CA GLY A 131 7.86 -2.61 26.00
C GLY A 131 7.60 -4.10 25.82
N LYS A 132 6.62 -4.70 26.51
CA LYS A 132 6.37 -6.16 26.53
C LYS A 132 6.39 -6.80 25.14
N SER A 133 5.77 -6.16 24.15
CA SER A 133 5.69 -6.69 22.79
C SER A 133 7.05 -6.89 22.15
N PHE A 134 8.00 -5.98 22.38
CA PHE A 134 9.36 -6.07 21.83
C PHE A 134 10.09 -7.31 22.36
N TYR A 135 10.04 -7.54 23.66
CA TYR A 135 10.72 -8.68 24.30
C TYR A 135 10.08 -10.02 23.92
N VAL A 136 8.75 -10.10 23.91
CA VAL A 136 8.03 -11.33 23.52
C VAL A 136 8.34 -11.69 22.06
N THR A 137 8.29 -10.71 21.16
CA THR A 137 8.60 -10.93 19.73
C THR A 137 10.07 -11.31 19.55
N ALA A 138 11.00 -10.59 20.21
CA ALA A 138 12.42 -10.89 20.12
C ALA A 138 12.74 -12.32 20.60
N PHE A 139 12.14 -12.76 21.71
CA PHE A 139 12.34 -14.11 22.23
C PHE A 139 11.82 -15.20 21.27
N LYS A 140 10.63 -14.98 20.67
CA LYS A 140 10.11 -15.89 19.65
C LYS A 140 11.00 -15.94 18.40
N GLN A 141 11.49 -14.79 17.93
CA GLN A 141 12.40 -14.70 16.79
C GLN A 141 13.73 -15.41 17.05
N LEU A 142 14.28 -15.26 18.26
CA LEU A 142 15.51 -15.93 18.64
C LEU A 142 15.40 -17.46 18.56
N LYS A 143 14.26 -18.03 18.97
CA LYS A 143 14.00 -19.49 18.84
C LYS A 143 14.02 -20.00 17.40
N HIS A 144 13.71 -19.12 16.44
CA HIS A 144 13.69 -19.47 15.01
C HIS A 144 14.92 -18.95 14.25
N ALA A 145 15.97 -18.51 14.96
CA ALA A 145 17.20 -17.94 14.39
C ALA A 145 16.92 -16.83 13.36
N THR A 146 15.90 -16.02 13.63
CA THR A 146 15.53 -14.84 12.85
C THR A 146 15.64 -13.59 13.72
N ALA A 147 15.82 -12.43 13.09
CA ALA A 147 15.88 -11.15 13.79
C ALA A 147 15.04 -10.12 13.04
N ASN A 148 14.46 -9.19 13.78
CA ASN A 148 13.71 -8.07 13.25
C ASN A 148 14.00 -6.80 14.07
N MET A 149 13.27 -5.72 13.78
CA MET A 149 13.36 -4.47 14.52
C MET A 149 13.13 -4.64 16.03
N ASP A 150 12.16 -5.49 16.42
CA ASP A 150 11.85 -5.72 17.83
C ASP A 150 13.01 -6.38 18.57
N SER A 151 13.81 -7.21 17.87
CA SER A 151 15.03 -7.82 18.41
C SER A 151 16.08 -6.77 18.72
N LEU A 152 16.27 -5.77 17.83
CA LEU A 152 17.22 -4.68 18.05
C LEU A 152 16.81 -3.80 19.24
N VAL A 153 15.51 -3.44 19.31
CA VAL A 153 14.97 -2.66 20.44
C VAL A 153 15.08 -3.41 21.76
N ALA A 154 14.70 -4.69 21.79
CA ALA A 154 14.78 -5.52 22.99
C ALA A 154 16.22 -5.68 23.47
N MET A 155 17.17 -5.88 22.56
CA MET A 155 18.59 -6.04 22.87
C MET A 155 19.19 -4.73 23.38
N SER A 156 18.97 -3.61 22.69
CA SER A 156 19.49 -2.30 23.07
C SER A 156 18.96 -1.83 24.43
N THR A 157 17.63 -1.94 24.65
CA THR A 157 17.01 -1.53 25.93
C THR A 157 17.35 -2.50 27.06
N GLY A 158 17.46 -3.80 26.77
CA GLY A 158 17.87 -4.82 27.73
C GLY A 158 19.30 -4.63 28.21
N ILE A 159 20.26 -4.41 27.31
CA ILE A 159 21.66 -4.16 27.65
C ILE A 159 21.79 -2.86 28.47
N SER A 160 21.14 -1.78 28.03
CA SER A 160 21.15 -0.50 28.75
C SER A 160 20.55 -0.63 30.15
N PHE A 161 19.44 -1.35 30.29
CA PHE A 161 18.81 -1.60 31.60
C PHE A 161 19.70 -2.46 32.52
N LEU A 162 20.22 -3.59 32.04
CA LEU A 162 21.08 -4.48 32.82
C LEU A 162 22.36 -3.78 33.28
N PHE A 163 22.98 -2.98 32.38
CA PHE A 163 24.15 -2.19 32.74
C PHE A 163 23.83 -1.14 33.80
N SER A 164 22.65 -0.52 33.73
CA SER A 164 22.19 0.44 34.74
C SER A 164 21.88 -0.23 36.10
N VAL A 165 21.32 -1.44 36.07
CA VAL A 165 21.13 -2.26 37.29
C VAL A 165 22.50 -2.57 37.92
N PHE A 166 23.46 -3.04 37.13
CA PHE A 166 24.83 -3.29 37.62
C PHE A 166 25.42 -2.03 38.27
N ASN A 167 25.33 -0.89 37.60
CA ASN A 167 25.86 0.37 38.13
C ASN A 167 25.12 0.86 39.38
N THR A 168 23.81 0.57 39.53
CA THR A 168 23.05 0.94 40.72
C THR A 168 23.49 0.21 41.96
N PHE A 169 23.84 -1.10 41.86
CA PHE A 169 24.17 -1.92 43.01
C PHE A 169 25.70 -2.09 43.23
N TRP A 170 26.50 -2.12 42.18
CA TRP A 170 27.93 -2.38 42.25
C TRP A 170 28.79 -1.24 41.66
N GLY A 171 28.21 -0.17 41.14
CA GLY A 171 28.93 0.90 40.48
C GLY A 171 29.94 1.60 41.39
N GLU A 172 29.59 1.83 42.64
CA GLU A 172 30.49 2.45 43.63
C GLU A 172 31.69 1.58 43.96
N SER A 173 31.49 0.28 44.16
CA SER A 173 32.55 -0.68 44.49
C SER A 173 33.48 -0.96 43.30
N VAL A 174 32.99 -1.00 42.09
CA VAL A 174 33.75 -1.37 40.88
C VAL A 174 34.44 -0.16 40.26
N TRP A 175 33.70 0.95 40.09
CA TRP A 175 34.18 2.15 39.39
C TRP A 175 34.69 3.21 40.35
N GLY A 176 33.98 3.46 41.48
CA GLY A 176 34.34 4.44 42.47
C GLY A 176 35.71 4.15 43.11
N SER A 177 36.04 2.87 43.37
CA SER A 177 37.32 2.43 43.86
C SER A 177 38.50 2.75 42.89
N ARG A 178 38.17 2.96 41.60
CA ARG A 178 39.15 3.29 40.56
C ARG A 178 39.17 4.78 40.19
N GLY A 179 38.39 5.62 40.91
CA GLY A 179 38.26 7.06 40.62
C GLY A 179 37.49 7.37 39.33
N ILE A 180 36.69 6.43 38.81
CA ILE A 180 35.90 6.59 37.60
C ILE A 180 34.47 6.98 37.99
N GLU A 181 33.97 8.10 37.45
CA GLU A 181 32.55 8.44 37.58
C GLU A 181 31.69 7.43 36.85
N TRP A 182 30.63 6.97 37.50
CA TRP A 182 29.69 6.00 36.96
C TRP A 182 28.29 6.59 36.88
N HIS A 183 27.59 6.25 35.80
CA HIS A 183 26.24 6.74 35.50
C HIS A 183 25.29 5.56 35.25
N THR A 184 24.01 5.79 35.51
CA THR A 184 22.95 4.88 35.10
C THR A 184 22.30 5.41 33.83
N TYR A 185 21.79 4.52 32.97
CA TYR A 185 21.21 4.81 31.64
C TYR A 185 19.78 4.27 31.54
N TYR A 186 19.02 4.37 32.65
CA TYR A 186 17.59 4.02 32.67
C TYR A 186 16.80 4.94 31.75
N ASP A 187 17.17 6.21 31.70
CA ASP A 187 16.62 7.21 30.77
C ASP A 187 16.77 6.76 29.30
N ALA A 188 17.95 6.25 28.91
CA ALA A 188 18.17 5.73 27.57
C ALA A 188 17.21 4.55 27.26
N SER A 189 17.07 3.57 28.16
CA SER A 189 16.17 2.43 27.97
C SER A 189 14.71 2.86 27.80
N VAL A 190 14.23 3.79 28.63
CA VAL A 190 12.86 4.28 28.59
C VAL A 190 12.62 5.15 27.37
N MET A 191 13.57 6.03 27.03
CA MET A 191 13.47 6.92 25.86
C MET A 191 13.49 6.17 24.54
N ILE A 192 14.29 5.11 24.39
CA ILE A 192 14.29 4.24 23.21
C ILE A 192 12.89 3.64 23.01
N ILE A 193 12.30 3.02 24.05
CA ILE A 193 10.93 2.46 23.97
C ILE A 193 9.93 3.55 23.60
N THR A 194 10.03 4.73 24.21
CA THR A 194 9.10 5.86 24.00
C THR A 194 9.17 6.39 22.57
N PHE A 195 10.37 6.62 22.03
CA PHE A 195 10.54 7.10 20.65
C PHE A 195 10.13 6.04 19.63
N VAL A 196 10.42 4.76 19.87
CA VAL A 196 9.97 3.68 18.98
C VAL A 196 8.45 3.57 18.96
N LEU A 197 7.78 3.63 20.11
CA LEU A 197 6.32 3.63 20.19
C LEU A 197 5.71 4.88 19.54
N THR A 198 6.33 6.05 19.71
CA THR A 198 5.92 7.30 19.06
C THR A 198 6.04 7.19 17.54
N GLY A 199 7.18 6.70 17.05
CA GLY A 199 7.39 6.43 15.62
C GLY A 199 6.31 5.51 15.06
N ARG A 200 5.99 4.40 15.74
CA ARG A 200 4.90 3.49 15.35
C ARG A 200 3.53 4.16 15.36
N LEU A 201 3.24 4.98 16.36
CA LEU A 201 1.96 5.69 16.42
C LEU A 201 1.78 6.68 15.27
N LEU A 202 2.84 7.42 14.94
CA LEU A 202 2.84 8.35 13.79
C LEU A 202 2.73 7.60 12.47
N GLU A 203 3.42 6.48 12.33
CA GLU A 203 3.32 5.58 11.18
C GLU A 203 1.90 5.06 10.98
N GLU A 204 1.24 4.58 12.04
CA GLU A 204 -0.14 4.11 11.99
C GLU A 204 -1.12 5.21 11.57
N LYS A 205 -0.96 6.41 12.14
CA LYS A 205 -1.78 7.57 11.77
C LYS A 205 -1.59 7.95 10.29
N ALA A 206 -0.39 7.84 9.79
CA ALA A 206 -0.08 8.16 8.41
C ALA A 206 -0.62 7.11 7.42
N LYS A 207 -0.53 5.82 7.75
CA LYS A 207 -1.15 4.72 6.98
C LYS A 207 -2.67 4.92 6.86
N ASP A 208 -3.32 5.33 7.93
CA ASP A 208 -4.75 5.64 7.96
C ASP A 208 -5.13 6.75 6.96
N SER A 209 -4.28 7.78 6.81
CA SER A 209 -4.47 8.86 5.84
C SER A 209 -4.29 8.39 4.39
N THR A 210 -3.42 7.39 4.14
CA THR A 210 -3.19 6.87 2.78
C THR A 210 -4.30 5.94 2.32
N ALA A 211 -4.98 5.23 3.23
CA ALA A 211 -6.13 4.36 2.94
C ALA A 211 -7.46 5.13 2.70
N SER A 212 -7.45 6.46 2.81
CA SER A 212 -8.67 7.27 2.69
C SER A 212 -9.39 7.13 1.35
N SER A 213 -8.65 6.94 0.25
CA SER A 213 -9.22 6.81 -1.11
C SER A 213 -10.09 5.55 -1.27
N ILE A 214 -9.64 4.42 -0.70
CA ILE A 214 -10.46 3.19 -0.71
C ILE A 214 -11.68 3.34 0.19
N ARG A 215 -11.53 3.95 1.37
CA ARG A 215 -12.67 4.20 2.25
C ARG A 215 -13.73 5.08 1.59
N GLN A 216 -13.34 6.01 0.72
CA GLN A 216 -14.29 6.78 -0.08
C GLN A 216 -15.07 5.89 -1.04
N LEU A 217 -14.41 4.97 -1.75
CA LEU A 217 -15.07 3.99 -2.62
C LEU A 217 -15.98 3.03 -1.83
N MET A 218 -15.51 2.49 -0.70
CA MET A 218 -16.32 1.65 0.19
C MET A 218 -17.52 2.41 0.76
N GLY A 219 -17.36 3.72 1.00
CA GLY A 219 -18.45 4.59 1.43
C GLY A 219 -19.56 4.79 0.41
N LEU A 220 -19.38 4.38 -0.86
CA LEU A 220 -20.45 4.43 -1.87
C LEU A 220 -21.51 3.35 -1.66
N GLN A 221 -21.18 2.24 -1.02
CA GLN A 221 -22.14 1.17 -0.73
C GLN A 221 -23.02 1.55 0.46
N PRO A 222 -24.35 1.59 0.33
CA PRO A 222 -25.27 1.84 1.44
C PRO A 222 -25.28 0.62 2.40
N LYS A 223 -25.72 0.82 3.63
CA LYS A 223 -25.88 -0.27 4.61
C LYS A 223 -27.23 -0.93 4.56
N THR A 224 -28.24 -0.19 4.11
CA THR A 224 -29.64 -0.62 4.02
C THR A 224 -30.20 -0.34 2.63
N ALA A 225 -31.23 -1.03 2.25
CA ALA A 225 -31.99 -0.81 1.00
C ALA A 225 -33.47 -0.94 1.27
N ARG A 226 -34.29 -0.36 0.38
CA ARG A 226 -35.76 -0.46 0.43
C ARG A 226 -36.21 -1.53 -0.53
N ILE A 227 -36.74 -2.64 0.01
CA ILE A 227 -37.33 -3.73 -0.77
C ILE A 227 -38.82 -3.47 -0.93
N VAL A 228 -39.38 -3.83 -2.10
CA VAL A 228 -40.82 -3.77 -2.40
C VAL A 228 -41.37 -5.18 -2.43
N GLN A 229 -42.12 -5.57 -1.37
CA GLN A 229 -42.79 -6.87 -1.26
C GLN A 229 -44.29 -6.64 -1.06
N ASP A 230 -45.11 -7.28 -1.86
CA ASP A 230 -46.59 -7.18 -1.81
C ASP A 230 -47.10 -5.72 -1.78
N GLY A 231 -46.45 -4.82 -2.50
CA GLY A 231 -46.81 -3.40 -2.58
C GLY A 231 -46.36 -2.57 -1.36
N LYS A 232 -45.79 -3.17 -0.33
CA LYS A 232 -45.23 -2.48 0.84
C LYS A 232 -43.71 -2.26 0.64
N ILE A 233 -43.24 -1.15 1.17
CA ILE A 233 -41.80 -0.81 1.17
C ILE A 233 -41.26 -1.02 2.57
N GLU A 234 -40.23 -1.87 2.67
CA GLU A 234 -39.55 -2.16 3.92
C GLU A 234 -38.05 -1.88 3.80
N GLU A 235 -37.45 -1.30 4.82
CA GLU A 235 -36.01 -1.06 4.87
C GLU A 235 -35.32 -2.27 5.48
N VAL A 236 -34.43 -2.89 4.70
CA VAL A 236 -33.70 -4.10 5.08
C VAL A 236 -32.19 -3.90 4.97
N PRO A 237 -31.36 -4.65 5.72
CA PRO A 237 -29.94 -4.67 5.53
C PRO A 237 -29.57 -5.14 4.11
N ILE A 238 -28.55 -4.54 3.47
CA ILE A 238 -28.14 -4.92 2.11
C ILE A 238 -27.73 -6.39 2.00
N SER A 239 -27.27 -7.00 3.10
CA SER A 239 -26.88 -8.41 3.16
C SER A 239 -28.05 -9.40 3.02
N THR A 240 -29.29 -8.94 3.15
CA THR A 240 -30.50 -9.78 3.04
C THR A 240 -31.14 -9.72 1.66
N ILE A 241 -30.60 -8.89 0.74
CA ILE A 241 -31.14 -8.77 -0.63
C ILE A 241 -30.77 -10.01 -1.41
N GLU A 242 -31.78 -10.56 -2.12
CA GLU A 242 -31.61 -11.70 -3.00
C GLU A 242 -31.70 -11.28 -4.48
N LYS A 243 -31.16 -12.14 -5.35
CA LYS A 243 -31.25 -11.90 -6.80
C LYS A 243 -32.70 -12.01 -7.27
N GLY A 244 -33.18 -10.95 -7.94
CA GLY A 244 -34.54 -10.85 -8.42
C GLY A 244 -35.43 -9.93 -7.58
N ASP A 245 -35.01 -9.53 -6.40
CA ASP A 245 -35.73 -8.59 -5.53
C ASP A 245 -36.00 -7.26 -6.24
N ILE A 246 -37.15 -6.68 -5.97
CA ILE A 246 -37.52 -5.34 -6.46
C ILE A 246 -37.16 -4.32 -5.37
N LEU A 247 -36.29 -3.39 -5.71
CA LEU A 247 -35.82 -2.35 -4.82
C LEU A 247 -36.32 -0.97 -5.28
N GLU A 248 -36.68 -0.11 -4.32
CA GLU A 248 -37.03 1.29 -4.59
C GLU A 248 -35.84 2.18 -4.19
N VAL A 249 -35.40 3.03 -5.13
CA VAL A 249 -34.32 4.00 -4.91
C VAL A 249 -34.85 5.39 -5.24
N ARG A 250 -34.65 6.35 -4.35
CA ARG A 250 -35.13 7.74 -4.49
C ARG A 250 -33.99 8.67 -4.84
N ALA A 251 -34.32 9.85 -5.34
CA ALA A 251 -33.31 10.87 -5.58
C ALA A 251 -32.47 11.15 -4.31
N GLY A 252 -31.14 11.11 -4.47
CA GLY A 252 -30.15 11.27 -3.37
C GLY A 252 -29.79 9.99 -2.63
N ASP A 253 -30.53 8.87 -2.82
CA ASP A 253 -30.16 7.58 -2.26
C ASP A 253 -29.08 6.91 -3.14
N LYS A 254 -28.21 6.11 -2.52
CA LYS A 254 -27.27 5.29 -3.28
C LYS A 254 -27.92 4.00 -3.74
N ILE A 255 -27.72 3.64 -5.01
CA ILE A 255 -28.16 2.36 -5.56
C ILE A 255 -27.44 1.23 -4.82
N PRO A 256 -28.17 0.26 -4.22
CA PRO A 256 -27.57 -0.71 -3.31
C PRO A 256 -26.84 -1.86 -4.01
N VAL A 257 -27.33 -2.30 -5.17
CA VAL A 257 -26.82 -3.46 -5.92
C VAL A 257 -26.91 -3.18 -7.42
N ASP A 258 -26.24 -3.98 -8.25
CA ASP A 258 -26.38 -3.84 -9.71
C ASP A 258 -27.72 -4.45 -10.15
N GLY A 259 -28.40 -3.78 -11.07
CA GLY A 259 -29.72 -4.22 -11.48
C GLY A 259 -30.21 -3.59 -12.78
N GLU A 260 -31.48 -3.87 -13.07
CA GLU A 260 -32.22 -3.36 -14.24
C GLU A 260 -33.44 -2.56 -13.77
N VAL A 261 -33.65 -1.43 -14.39
CA VAL A 261 -34.79 -0.56 -14.09
C VAL A 261 -36.10 -1.22 -14.54
N VAL A 262 -36.99 -1.42 -13.59
CA VAL A 262 -38.38 -1.93 -13.85
C VAL A 262 -39.33 -0.79 -14.13
N SER A 263 -39.19 0.31 -13.38
CA SER A 263 -39.96 1.55 -13.61
C SER A 263 -39.19 2.75 -13.12
N ALA A 264 -39.33 3.87 -13.77
CA ALA A 264 -38.72 5.14 -13.40
C ALA A 264 -39.76 6.28 -13.50
N GLU A 265 -39.68 7.23 -12.59
CA GLU A 265 -40.55 8.42 -12.58
C GLU A 265 -39.71 9.65 -12.24
N SER A 266 -39.82 10.73 -13.03
CA SER A 266 -39.17 12.01 -12.81
C SER A 266 -40.09 13.17 -13.13
N PHE A 267 -39.85 14.34 -12.54
CA PHE A 267 -40.57 15.57 -12.85
C PHE A 267 -40.36 16.06 -14.30
N MET A 268 -39.23 15.71 -14.93
CA MET A 268 -38.86 16.15 -16.28
C MET A 268 -39.44 15.24 -17.35
N LYS A 269 -39.56 13.95 -17.10
CA LYS A 269 -39.98 12.97 -18.09
C LYS A 269 -40.67 11.80 -17.37
N ALA A 270 -41.91 11.55 -17.73
CA ALA A 270 -42.62 10.34 -17.30
C ALA A 270 -41.82 9.13 -17.84
N ASN A 271 -41.60 8.11 -17.04
CA ASN A 271 -40.87 6.88 -17.36
C ASN A 271 -39.33 7.01 -17.49
N ALA A 272 -38.68 8.04 -16.98
CA ALA A 272 -37.23 8.14 -16.92
C ALA A 272 -36.77 8.66 -15.57
N ALA A 273 -35.56 8.26 -15.13
CA ALA A 273 -34.83 8.85 -14.02
C ALA A 273 -33.40 9.22 -14.49
N TYR A 274 -32.81 10.23 -13.86
CA TYR A 274 -31.46 10.66 -14.18
C TYR A 274 -30.53 10.23 -13.06
N VAL A 275 -29.51 9.40 -13.38
CA VAL A 275 -28.59 8.81 -12.43
C VAL A 275 -27.20 9.36 -12.65
N ASP A 276 -26.61 9.89 -11.60
CA ASP A 276 -25.19 10.28 -11.58
C ASP A 276 -24.33 9.04 -11.41
N GLU A 277 -23.66 8.68 -12.48
CA GLU A 277 -22.72 7.57 -12.55
C GLU A 277 -21.25 8.04 -12.50
N SER A 278 -21.01 9.34 -12.30
CA SER A 278 -19.68 9.97 -12.41
C SER A 278 -18.63 9.35 -11.50
N MET A 279 -19.03 8.83 -10.35
CA MET A 279 -18.12 8.17 -9.41
C MET A 279 -17.61 6.82 -9.93
N ILE A 280 -18.33 6.16 -10.82
CA ILE A 280 -17.97 4.86 -11.40
C ILE A 280 -17.49 5.03 -12.85
N THR A 281 -18.32 5.64 -13.71
CA THR A 281 -18.01 5.75 -15.15
C THR A 281 -17.14 6.96 -15.52
N GLY A 282 -17.18 7.99 -14.69
CA GLY A 282 -16.44 9.20 -14.95
C GLY A 282 -17.16 10.27 -15.75
N GLU A 283 -18.30 9.95 -16.30
CA GLU A 283 -19.07 10.90 -17.08
C GLU A 283 -19.74 11.93 -16.15
N PRO A 284 -19.49 13.24 -16.32
CA PRO A 284 -20.04 14.26 -15.43
C PRO A 284 -21.55 14.49 -15.67
N THR A 285 -22.05 14.05 -16.81
CA THR A 285 -23.46 14.24 -17.18
C THR A 285 -24.27 13.07 -16.64
N PRO A 286 -25.37 13.31 -15.89
CA PRO A 286 -26.24 12.25 -15.43
C PRO A 286 -26.84 11.44 -16.61
N SER A 287 -26.80 10.12 -16.47
CA SER A 287 -27.29 9.18 -17.46
C SER A 287 -28.80 9.02 -17.35
N GLU A 288 -29.54 9.13 -18.47
CA GLU A 288 -30.99 8.85 -18.50
C GLU A 288 -31.21 7.34 -18.38
N LYS A 289 -32.02 6.92 -17.41
CA LYS A 289 -32.41 5.53 -17.17
C LYS A 289 -33.92 5.36 -17.39
N ILE A 290 -34.23 4.55 -18.37
CA ILE A 290 -35.57 4.12 -18.70
C ILE A 290 -35.76 2.66 -18.31
N GLN A 291 -37.00 2.15 -18.44
CA GLN A 291 -37.25 0.71 -18.22
C GLN A 291 -36.32 -0.16 -19.08
N GLY A 292 -35.73 -1.19 -18.49
CA GLY A 292 -34.72 -2.05 -19.11
C GLY A 292 -33.29 -1.53 -19.06
N SER A 293 -33.05 -0.29 -18.58
CA SER A 293 -31.69 0.25 -18.42
C SER A 293 -30.97 -0.40 -17.25
N ARG A 294 -29.68 -0.69 -17.43
CA ARG A 294 -28.82 -1.14 -16.32
C ARG A 294 -28.48 0.01 -15.41
N VAL A 295 -28.41 -0.28 -14.10
CA VAL A 295 -27.95 0.61 -13.04
C VAL A 295 -26.91 -0.09 -12.19
N LEU A 296 -25.93 0.67 -11.69
CA LEU A 296 -24.77 0.17 -10.97
C LEU A 296 -24.84 0.55 -9.49
N ALA A 297 -24.39 -0.37 -8.63
CA ALA A 297 -24.25 -0.13 -7.20
C ALA A 297 -23.38 1.09 -6.91
N GLY A 298 -23.78 1.92 -5.94
CA GLY A 298 -23.02 3.12 -5.54
C GLY A 298 -23.30 4.39 -6.34
N THR A 299 -24.03 4.31 -7.46
CA THR A 299 -24.49 5.48 -8.23
C THR A 299 -25.72 6.12 -7.57
N ILE A 300 -26.01 7.38 -7.89
CA ILE A 300 -27.02 8.18 -7.20
C ILE A 300 -28.03 8.76 -8.19
N PRO A 301 -29.31 8.45 -8.09
CA PRO A 301 -30.34 9.19 -8.84
C PRO A 301 -30.38 10.65 -8.39
N ASN A 302 -30.11 11.57 -9.33
CA ASN A 302 -30.20 13.02 -9.06
C ASN A 302 -31.61 13.53 -9.09
N GLN A 303 -32.47 12.91 -9.94
CA GLN A 303 -33.83 13.28 -10.09
C GLN A 303 -34.73 12.05 -10.31
N GLY A 304 -35.88 12.07 -9.66
CA GLY A 304 -36.87 11.02 -9.77
C GLY A 304 -36.69 9.91 -8.74
N LYS A 305 -37.52 8.89 -8.91
CA LYS A 305 -37.42 7.61 -8.21
C LYS A 305 -37.39 6.49 -9.25
N LEU A 306 -36.69 5.42 -8.92
CA LEU A 306 -36.66 4.23 -9.77
C LEU A 306 -36.95 2.99 -8.93
N ARG A 307 -37.61 2.03 -9.54
CA ARG A 307 -37.70 0.66 -9.05
C ARG A 307 -36.82 -0.19 -9.94
N MET A 308 -35.97 -0.98 -9.32
CA MET A 308 -35.02 -1.82 -10.01
C MET A 308 -35.13 -3.26 -9.55
N ARG A 309 -34.81 -4.20 -10.42
CA ARG A 309 -34.64 -5.61 -10.09
C ARG A 309 -33.19 -5.90 -9.84
N ALA A 310 -32.84 -6.50 -8.70
CA ALA A 310 -31.49 -6.91 -8.36
C ALA A 310 -31.02 -8.02 -9.31
N LEU A 311 -29.92 -7.79 -10.03
CA LEU A 311 -29.29 -8.78 -10.92
C LEU A 311 -28.02 -9.35 -10.34
N GLN A 312 -27.15 -8.50 -9.75
CA GLN A 312 -25.91 -8.91 -9.09
C GLN A 312 -25.87 -8.28 -7.70
N ILE A 313 -25.51 -9.10 -6.70
CA ILE A 313 -25.55 -8.77 -5.28
C ILE A 313 -24.19 -9.06 -4.61
N GLY A 314 -23.93 -8.39 -3.49
CA GLY A 314 -22.76 -8.64 -2.66
C GLY A 314 -21.43 -8.44 -3.40
N GLU A 315 -20.57 -9.47 -3.38
CA GLU A 315 -19.24 -9.44 -3.99
C GLU A 315 -19.26 -9.42 -5.53
N ASN A 316 -20.39 -9.76 -6.15
CA ASN A 316 -20.53 -9.80 -7.61
C ASN A 316 -20.93 -8.47 -8.25
N THR A 317 -21.11 -7.41 -7.46
CA THR A 317 -21.42 -6.07 -7.99
C THR A 317 -20.16 -5.43 -8.61
N ALA A 318 -20.35 -4.59 -9.65
CA ALA A 318 -19.26 -3.85 -10.29
C ALA A 318 -18.46 -3.02 -9.27
N LEU A 319 -19.13 -2.37 -8.33
CA LEU A 319 -18.46 -1.62 -7.24
C LEU A 319 -17.62 -2.52 -6.35
N ALA A 320 -18.11 -3.72 -6.00
CA ALA A 320 -17.35 -4.68 -5.19
C ALA A 320 -16.10 -5.17 -5.92
N HIS A 321 -16.18 -5.46 -7.21
CA HIS A 321 -15.03 -5.81 -8.05
C HIS A 321 -13.99 -4.69 -8.12
N ILE A 322 -14.43 -3.43 -8.27
CA ILE A 322 -13.52 -2.26 -8.24
C ILE A 322 -12.81 -2.17 -6.91
N ILE A 323 -13.51 -2.29 -5.78
CA ILE A 323 -12.95 -2.26 -4.44
C ILE A 323 -11.93 -3.40 -4.28
N GLN A 324 -12.30 -4.60 -4.70
CA GLN A 324 -11.42 -5.78 -4.65
C GLN A 324 -10.13 -5.57 -5.46
N MET A 325 -10.23 -5.11 -6.71
CA MET A 325 -9.05 -4.83 -7.55
C MET A 325 -8.11 -3.82 -6.90
N VAL A 326 -8.64 -2.74 -6.32
CA VAL A 326 -7.82 -1.73 -5.65
C VAL A 326 -7.17 -2.32 -4.38
N GLN A 327 -7.85 -3.17 -3.64
CA GLN A 327 -7.29 -3.88 -2.48
C GLN A 327 -6.19 -4.88 -2.90
N GLU A 328 -6.40 -5.65 -3.95
CA GLU A 328 -5.40 -6.57 -4.49
C GLU A 328 -4.17 -5.83 -4.98
N ALA A 329 -4.36 -4.71 -5.69
CA ALA A 329 -3.26 -3.85 -6.12
C ALA A 329 -2.42 -3.33 -4.95
N GLN A 330 -3.06 -2.87 -3.88
CA GLN A 330 -2.37 -2.39 -2.68
C GLN A 330 -1.67 -3.51 -1.92
N ASN A 331 -2.20 -4.73 -1.98
CA ASN A 331 -1.60 -5.90 -1.34
C ASN A 331 -0.49 -6.53 -2.20
N SER A 332 -0.39 -6.18 -3.47
CA SER A 332 0.65 -6.67 -4.36
C SER A 332 2.00 -6.04 -4.03
N LYS A 333 3.10 -6.78 -4.25
CA LYS A 333 4.46 -6.30 -4.04
C LYS A 333 5.14 -5.94 -5.36
N ALA A 334 5.57 -4.69 -5.46
CA ALA A 334 6.43 -4.28 -6.57
C ALA A 334 7.78 -5.02 -6.56
N PRO A 335 8.42 -5.24 -7.72
CA PRO A 335 9.75 -5.84 -7.80
C PRO A 335 10.78 -5.18 -6.91
N VAL A 336 10.80 -3.84 -6.84
CA VAL A 336 11.70 -3.07 -5.97
C VAL A 336 11.47 -3.39 -4.48
N GLN A 337 10.24 -3.61 -4.06
CA GLN A 337 9.91 -3.96 -2.67
C GLN A 337 10.47 -5.33 -2.28
N ARG A 338 10.41 -6.32 -3.19
CA ARG A 338 10.99 -7.66 -2.93
C ARG A 338 12.50 -7.60 -2.70
N ILE A 339 13.21 -6.71 -3.41
CA ILE A 339 14.64 -6.49 -3.21
C ILE A 339 14.89 -5.89 -1.83
N ILE A 340 14.11 -4.88 -1.44
CA ILE A 340 14.23 -4.22 -0.14
C ILE A 340 13.96 -5.19 1.01
N ASP A 341 12.92 -6.02 0.90
CA ASP A 341 12.60 -7.03 1.91
C ASP A 341 13.75 -8.03 2.11
N LYS A 342 14.41 -8.46 1.01
CA LYS A 342 15.61 -9.31 1.10
C LYS A 342 16.79 -8.59 1.76
N LEU A 343 17.02 -7.33 1.40
CA LEU A 343 18.06 -6.51 2.02
C LEU A 343 17.83 -6.34 3.52
N ALA A 344 16.58 -6.12 3.94
CA ALA A 344 16.22 -5.97 5.36
C ALA A 344 16.53 -7.22 6.19
N LEU A 345 16.36 -8.43 5.62
CA LEU A 345 16.70 -9.68 6.29
C LEU A 345 18.21 -9.85 6.54
N ILE A 346 19.05 -9.33 5.65
CA ILE A 346 20.52 -9.39 5.77
C ILE A 346 21.02 -8.25 6.67
N PHE A 347 20.38 -7.09 6.56
CA PHE A 347 20.83 -5.86 7.22
C PHE A 347 20.84 -5.99 8.75
N VAL A 348 19.80 -6.56 9.36
CA VAL A 348 19.67 -6.68 10.82
C VAL A 348 20.80 -7.54 11.42
N PRO A 349 21.10 -8.76 10.94
CA PRO A 349 22.27 -9.53 11.41
C PRO A 349 23.60 -8.82 11.21
N VAL A 350 23.80 -8.14 10.07
CA VAL A 350 25.04 -7.38 9.80
C VAL A 350 25.23 -6.27 10.82
N VAL A 351 24.18 -5.51 11.12
CA VAL A 351 24.23 -4.44 12.12
C VAL A 351 24.52 -4.97 13.52
N MET A 352 23.93 -6.11 13.87
CA MET A 352 24.27 -6.78 15.14
C MET A 352 25.77 -7.11 15.20
N GLY A 353 26.34 -7.61 14.10
CA GLY A 353 27.78 -7.84 13.98
C GLY A 353 28.60 -6.54 14.11
N VAL A 354 28.19 -5.47 13.43
CA VAL A 354 28.83 -4.14 13.55
C VAL A 354 28.79 -3.63 14.98
N SER A 355 27.67 -3.78 15.68
CA SER A 355 27.54 -3.39 17.09
C SER A 355 28.52 -4.16 17.99
N VAL A 356 28.66 -5.47 17.79
CA VAL A 356 29.63 -6.30 18.53
C VAL A 356 31.07 -5.87 18.23
N VAL A 357 31.41 -5.63 16.97
CA VAL A 357 32.71 -5.11 16.57
C VAL A 357 32.99 -3.74 17.22
N THR A 358 32.01 -2.84 17.19
CA THR A 358 32.11 -1.52 17.83
C THR A 358 32.36 -1.65 19.33
N PHE A 359 31.65 -2.57 20.00
CA PHE A 359 31.86 -2.84 21.41
C PHE A 359 33.30 -3.24 21.70
N PHE A 360 33.85 -4.23 20.98
CA PHE A 360 35.24 -4.70 21.22
C PHE A 360 36.28 -3.66 20.82
N LEU A 361 36.08 -2.90 19.76
CA LEU A 361 36.98 -1.81 19.39
C LEU A 361 37.11 -0.78 20.53
N TRP A 362 35.99 -0.31 21.05
CA TRP A 362 36.02 0.65 22.17
C TRP A 362 36.54 0.03 23.47
N TRP A 363 36.26 -1.25 23.72
CA TRP A 363 36.76 -1.93 24.90
C TRP A 363 38.30 -2.04 24.90
N ILE A 364 38.90 -2.25 23.73
CA ILE A 364 40.36 -2.38 23.57
C ILE A 364 41.01 -1.00 23.53
N LEU A 365 40.43 -0.02 22.81
CA LEU A 365 41.04 1.27 22.52
C LEU A 365 40.66 2.38 23.52
N GLY A 366 39.61 2.22 24.31
CA GLY A 366 38.97 3.28 25.09
C GLY A 366 39.65 3.61 26.44
N GLY A 367 40.75 2.96 26.81
CA GLY A 367 41.47 3.26 28.05
C GLY A 367 40.61 3.06 29.31
N ASN A 368 40.73 3.97 30.29
CA ASN A 368 40.13 3.84 31.63
C ASN A 368 38.58 3.88 31.63
N VAL A 369 37.94 4.50 30.61
CA VAL A 369 36.47 4.61 30.44
C VAL A 369 35.97 3.70 29.34
N ALA A 370 36.74 2.72 28.90
CA ALA A 370 36.50 1.85 27.76
C ALA A 370 35.10 1.17 27.80
N LEU A 371 34.74 0.57 28.94
CA LEU A 371 33.52 -0.24 29.01
C LEU A 371 32.22 0.57 28.90
N PRO A 372 32.03 1.70 29.61
CA PRO A 372 30.84 2.54 29.40
C PRO A 372 30.71 3.05 27.96
N HIS A 373 31.84 3.51 27.37
CA HIS A 373 31.89 3.95 25.99
C HIS A 373 31.55 2.84 24.98
N ALA A 374 32.12 1.64 25.19
CA ALA A 374 31.85 0.47 24.34
C ALA A 374 30.36 0.08 24.34
N ILE A 375 29.76 0.03 25.54
CA ILE A 375 28.35 -0.30 25.70
C ILE A 375 27.43 0.75 25.00
N LEU A 376 27.69 2.03 25.29
CA LEU A 376 26.86 3.11 24.72
C LEU A 376 26.97 3.19 23.21
N SER A 377 28.18 3.05 22.65
CA SER A 377 28.40 3.04 21.21
C SER A 377 27.70 1.84 20.54
N ALA A 378 27.83 0.66 21.13
CA ALA A 378 27.18 -0.54 20.64
C ALA A 378 25.64 -0.41 20.66
N ILE A 379 25.08 0.12 21.75
CA ILE A 379 23.63 0.41 21.86
C ILE A 379 23.21 1.43 20.83
N ALA A 380 23.95 2.54 20.67
CA ALA A 380 23.63 3.57 19.70
C ALA A 380 23.60 3.02 18.26
N VAL A 381 24.58 2.15 17.90
CA VAL A 381 24.59 1.45 16.60
C VAL A 381 23.36 0.57 16.42
N LEU A 382 22.98 -0.22 17.43
CA LEU A 382 21.79 -1.08 17.36
C LEU A 382 20.51 -0.27 17.15
N VAL A 383 20.39 0.86 17.81
CA VAL A 383 19.19 1.71 17.76
C VAL A 383 19.08 2.45 16.43
N ILE A 384 20.18 3.14 16.02
CA ILE A 384 20.15 3.98 14.80
C ILE A 384 19.95 3.16 13.52
N ALA A 385 20.42 1.92 13.52
CA ALA A 385 20.38 1.05 12.37
C ALA A 385 19.03 0.35 12.14
N CYS A 386 17.99 0.74 12.86
CA CYS A 386 16.65 0.21 12.56
C CYS A 386 16.20 0.57 11.13
N PRO A 387 15.90 -0.41 10.25
CA PRO A 387 15.49 -0.16 8.88
C PRO A 387 13.99 0.21 8.75
N CYS A 388 13.43 0.94 9.73
CA CYS A 388 12.01 1.25 9.82
C CYS A 388 11.52 2.04 8.62
N ALA A 389 12.22 3.12 8.26
CA ALA A 389 11.91 3.98 7.13
C ALA A 389 12.00 3.23 5.78
N MET A 390 12.97 2.32 5.64
CA MET A 390 13.19 1.53 4.43
C MET A 390 11.98 0.62 4.13
N GLY A 391 11.41 0.00 5.17
CA GLY A 391 10.23 -0.87 5.03
C GLY A 391 8.97 -0.13 4.60
N LEU A 392 8.89 1.18 4.83
CA LEU A 392 7.74 2.02 4.49
C LEU A 392 7.91 2.77 3.17
N ALA A 393 9.14 2.95 2.70
CA ALA A 393 9.48 3.81 1.57
C ALA A 393 8.72 3.47 0.29
N THR A 394 8.62 2.19 -0.06
CA THR A 394 7.91 1.73 -1.25
C THR A 394 6.40 1.60 -1.03
N PRO A 395 5.94 0.90 0.03
CA PRO A 395 4.51 0.64 0.17
C PRO A 395 3.67 1.90 0.34
N THR A 396 4.14 2.90 1.10
CA THR A 396 3.37 4.14 1.31
C THR A 396 3.21 4.93 0.02
N ALA A 397 4.26 5.05 -0.78
CA ALA A 397 4.18 5.73 -2.07
C ALA A 397 3.28 4.99 -3.06
N LEU A 398 3.34 3.64 -3.10
CA LEU A 398 2.46 2.81 -3.95
C LEU A 398 1.00 2.95 -3.54
N MET A 399 0.69 2.88 -2.23
CA MET A 399 -0.69 3.06 -1.75
C MET A 399 -1.29 4.41 -2.16
N VAL A 400 -0.51 5.48 -2.01
CA VAL A 400 -0.95 6.82 -2.42
C VAL A 400 -1.12 6.89 -3.94
N GLY A 401 -0.16 6.35 -4.71
CA GLY A 401 -0.19 6.34 -6.17
C GLY A 401 -1.38 5.55 -6.73
N ILE A 402 -1.59 4.30 -6.26
CA ILE A 402 -2.73 3.47 -6.67
C ILE A 402 -4.05 4.11 -6.24
N GLY A 403 -4.12 4.67 -5.02
CA GLY A 403 -5.32 5.35 -4.54
C GLY A 403 -5.65 6.60 -5.36
N LYS A 404 -4.64 7.37 -5.80
CA LYS A 404 -4.84 8.51 -6.69
C LYS A 404 -5.23 8.07 -8.09
N ALA A 405 -4.63 7.01 -8.65
CA ALA A 405 -5.03 6.44 -9.93
C ALA A 405 -6.53 6.07 -9.92
N ALA A 406 -6.98 5.41 -8.86
CA ALA A 406 -8.40 5.05 -8.72
C ALA A 406 -9.34 6.28 -8.66
N GLN A 407 -8.91 7.37 -8.02
CA GLN A 407 -9.67 8.64 -8.03
C GLN A 407 -9.71 9.28 -9.43
N GLU A 408 -8.65 9.13 -10.20
CA GLU A 408 -8.58 9.54 -11.62
C GLU A 408 -9.18 8.49 -12.57
N LYS A 409 -9.93 7.50 -12.00
CA LYS A 409 -10.65 6.45 -12.73
C LYS A 409 -9.78 5.51 -13.56
N VAL A 410 -8.56 5.35 -13.10
CA VAL A 410 -7.60 4.38 -13.60
C VAL A 410 -7.41 3.30 -12.55
N LEU A 411 -7.90 2.10 -12.82
CA LEU A 411 -7.72 0.95 -11.95
C LEU A 411 -6.42 0.24 -12.32
N ILE A 412 -5.52 0.07 -11.37
CA ILE A 412 -4.25 -0.61 -11.54
C ILE A 412 -4.33 -1.93 -10.76
N LYS A 413 -4.15 -3.06 -11.43
CA LYS A 413 -4.34 -4.40 -10.86
C LYS A 413 -3.21 -4.81 -9.92
N ASP A 414 -1.98 -4.35 -10.17
CA ASP A 414 -0.82 -4.66 -9.33
C ASP A 414 0.26 -3.58 -9.34
N ALA A 415 1.10 -3.62 -8.34
CA ALA A 415 2.21 -2.67 -8.20
C ALA A 415 3.30 -2.84 -9.28
N THR A 416 3.38 -4.02 -9.93
CA THR A 416 4.30 -4.28 -11.02
C THR A 416 3.90 -3.52 -12.28
N ALA A 417 2.58 -3.49 -12.57
CA ALA A 417 2.03 -2.71 -13.67
C ALA A 417 2.35 -1.22 -13.50
N LEU A 418 2.16 -0.68 -12.28
CA LEU A 418 2.51 0.71 -11.99
C LEU A 418 4.01 0.97 -12.17
N GLU A 419 4.88 0.05 -11.76
CA GLU A 419 6.33 0.21 -11.94
C GLU A 419 6.75 0.11 -13.42
N ARG A 420 6.13 -0.78 -14.22
CA ARG A 420 6.41 -0.95 -15.64
C ARG A 420 5.89 0.22 -16.48
N MET A 421 4.70 0.72 -16.15
CA MET A 421 4.04 1.81 -16.88
C MET A 421 4.93 3.05 -17.02
N ARG A 422 5.76 3.39 -16.03
CA ARG A 422 6.70 4.51 -16.12
C ARG A 422 7.74 4.37 -17.23
N LYS A 423 8.05 3.11 -17.67
CA LYS A 423 9.07 2.80 -18.66
C LYS A 423 8.49 2.71 -20.08
N VAL A 424 7.18 2.81 -20.23
CA VAL A 424 6.50 2.72 -21.51
C VAL A 424 7.07 3.79 -22.44
N ASN A 425 7.59 3.32 -23.59
CA ASN A 425 8.12 4.14 -24.68
C ASN A 425 7.54 3.77 -26.04
N ALA A 426 6.74 2.69 -26.11
CA ALA A 426 5.94 2.34 -27.27
C ALA A 426 4.51 1.96 -26.84
N MET A 427 3.52 2.36 -27.64
CA MET A 427 2.11 2.05 -27.38
C MET A 427 1.47 1.51 -28.65
N VAL A 428 0.90 0.31 -28.54
CA VAL A 428 0.06 -0.27 -29.60
C VAL A 428 -1.39 -0.02 -29.20
N ILE A 429 -2.16 0.65 -30.05
CA ILE A 429 -3.55 1.01 -29.79
C ILE A 429 -4.46 0.42 -30.86
N ASP A 430 -5.51 -0.28 -30.42
CA ASP A 430 -6.58 -0.70 -31.33
C ASP A 430 -7.41 0.50 -31.77
N LYS A 431 -7.98 0.45 -32.97
CA LYS A 431 -8.83 1.52 -33.48
C LYS A 431 -10.27 1.41 -32.92
N THR A 432 -10.92 0.29 -33.21
CA THR A 432 -12.37 0.14 -33.05
C THR A 432 -12.77 -0.07 -31.59
N GLY A 433 -13.67 0.75 -31.07
CA GLY A 433 -14.07 0.68 -29.65
C GLY A 433 -13.05 1.27 -28.66
N THR A 434 -11.78 1.44 -29.11
CA THR A 434 -10.67 1.94 -28.32
C THR A 434 -10.36 3.41 -28.63
N LEU A 435 -10.00 3.72 -29.86
CA LEU A 435 -9.74 5.08 -30.33
C LEU A 435 -11.01 5.74 -30.87
N THR A 436 -11.91 4.95 -31.46
CA THR A 436 -13.18 5.40 -32.05
C THR A 436 -14.38 4.79 -31.34
N ILE A 437 -15.54 5.45 -31.47
CA ILE A 437 -16.86 4.97 -31.02
C ILE A 437 -17.65 4.60 -32.28
N PRO A 438 -18.00 3.32 -32.49
CA PRO A 438 -18.85 2.93 -33.60
C PRO A 438 -20.29 3.45 -33.43
N ASN A 439 -20.90 3.91 -34.50
CA ASN A 439 -22.26 4.36 -34.49
C ASN A 439 -23.20 3.13 -34.46
N LYS A 440 -23.99 2.99 -33.39
CA LYS A 440 -24.84 1.83 -33.15
C LYS A 440 -26.10 1.80 -34.03
N ASP A 441 -26.48 2.94 -34.62
CA ASP A 441 -27.70 3.07 -35.40
C ASP A 441 -27.53 2.67 -36.88
N ILE A 442 -26.32 2.21 -37.25
CA ILE A 442 -25.99 1.84 -38.63
C ILE A 442 -25.98 0.33 -38.81
N ASP A 443 -26.68 -0.14 -39.83
CA ASP A 443 -26.57 -1.50 -40.33
C ASP A 443 -25.19 -1.68 -41.02
N PHE A 444 -24.26 -2.32 -40.32
CA PHE A 444 -22.90 -2.55 -40.81
C PHE A 444 -22.81 -3.38 -42.08
N THR A 445 -23.88 -4.09 -42.47
CA THR A 445 -23.95 -4.82 -43.74
C THR A 445 -24.07 -3.88 -44.95
N LYS A 446 -24.51 -2.63 -44.75
CA LYS A 446 -24.63 -1.56 -45.75
C LYS A 446 -23.62 -0.43 -45.58
N ALA A 447 -22.75 -0.53 -44.62
CA ALA A 447 -21.86 0.54 -44.21
C ALA A 447 -20.81 0.94 -45.25
N ASP A 448 -20.45 0.05 -46.18
CA ASP A 448 -19.39 0.32 -47.18
C ASP A 448 -19.64 1.57 -48.10
N ASN A 449 -20.90 2.01 -48.19
CA ASN A 449 -21.28 3.17 -48.98
C ASN A 449 -21.46 4.47 -48.16
N LEU A 450 -21.28 4.43 -46.86
CA LEU A 450 -21.44 5.59 -45.99
C LEU A 450 -20.09 6.31 -45.76
N PRO A 451 -20.09 7.65 -45.59
CA PRO A 451 -18.88 8.38 -45.17
C PRO A 451 -18.29 7.80 -43.87
N LEU A 452 -16.98 7.83 -43.72
CA LEU A 452 -16.29 7.27 -42.53
C LEU A 452 -16.77 7.90 -41.22
N GLU A 453 -17.05 9.20 -41.22
CA GLU A 453 -17.55 9.93 -40.05
C GLU A 453 -18.99 9.56 -39.66
N ALA A 454 -19.78 9.03 -40.59
CA ALA A 454 -21.10 8.51 -40.28
C ALA A 454 -21.04 7.14 -39.60
N ARG A 455 -20.00 6.33 -39.90
CA ARG A 455 -19.84 4.98 -39.35
C ARG A 455 -19.35 4.98 -37.90
N GLU A 456 -18.41 5.87 -37.61
CA GLU A 456 -17.74 5.97 -36.30
C GLU A 456 -17.25 7.39 -36.06
N THR A 457 -17.02 7.73 -34.80
CA THR A 457 -16.46 9.01 -34.38
C THR A 457 -15.25 8.79 -33.50
N LEU A 458 -14.28 9.74 -33.53
CA LEU A 458 -13.14 9.71 -32.62
C LEU A 458 -13.65 9.90 -31.19
N LYS A 459 -13.09 9.15 -30.23
CA LYS A 459 -13.42 9.38 -28.80
C LYS A 459 -13.07 10.82 -28.40
N PRO A 460 -13.81 11.40 -27.43
CA PRO A 460 -13.50 12.71 -26.91
C PRO A 460 -12.04 12.79 -26.46
N TYR A 461 -11.38 13.90 -26.79
CA TYR A 461 -9.98 14.19 -26.42
C TYR A 461 -8.93 13.17 -26.91
N ALA A 462 -9.27 12.27 -27.86
CA ALA A 462 -8.31 11.27 -28.36
C ALA A 462 -7.09 11.91 -28.98
N GLN A 463 -7.27 12.95 -29.82
CA GLN A 463 -6.15 13.67 -30.45
C GLN A 463 -5.23 14.32 -29.41
N GLU A 464 -5.80 14.98 -28.39
CA GLU A 464 -5.05 15.61 -27.30
C GLU A 464 -4.23 14.57 -26.52
N ALA A 465 -4.85 13.42 -26.18
CA ALA A 465 -4.19 12.34 -25.47
C ALA A 465 -3.02 11.72 -26.27
N MET A 466 -3.21 11.52 -27.60
CA MET A 466 -2.16 10.98 -28.46
C MET A 466 -1.01 11.98 -28.61
N GLN A 467 -1.30 13.27 -28.69
CA GLN A 467 -0.28 14.31 -28.76
C GLN A 467 0.54 14.36 -27.46
N GLU A 468 -0.11 14.38 -26.31
CA GLU A 468 0.54 14.39 -25.00
C GLU A 468 1.47 13.18 -24.81
N LEU A 469 1.03 11.98 -25.23
CA LEU A 469 1.86 10.77 -25.20
C LEU A 469 3.10 10.87 -26.09
N GLN A 470 2.95 11.43 -27.30
CA GLN A 470 4.08 11.64 -28.22
C GLN A 470 5.05 12.69 -27.68
N ASP A 471 4.57 13.78 -27.09
CA ASP A 471 5.39 14.80 -26.42
C ASP A 471 6.16 14.22 -25.23
N ASP A 472 5.57 13.22 -24.53
CA ASP A 472 6.20 12.44 -23.47
C ASP A 472 7.19 11.36 -23.96
N GLY A 473 7.42 11.28 -25.29
CA GLY A 473 8.37 10.37 -25.91
C GLY A 473 7.86 8.95 -26.13
N VAL A 474 6.54 8.74 -26.17
CA VAL A 474 5.92 7.45 -26.47
C VAL A 474 5.61 7.34 -27.96
N GLU A 475 6.17 6.32 -28.63
CA GLU A 475 5.83 6.01 -30.02
C GLU A 475 4.49 5.28 -30.10
N ILE A 476 3.54 5.80 -30.90
CA ILE A 476 2.19 5.25 -30.99
C ILE A 476 2.00 4.53 -32.31
N TYR A 477 1.53 3.28 -32.25
CA TYR A 477 1.23 2.40 -33.37
C TYR A 477 -0.26 2.04 -33.37
N MET A 478 -1.04 2.62 -34.30
CA MET A 478 -2.46 2.28 -34.44
C MET A 478 -2.62 1.01 -35.29
N MET A 479 -3.42 0.07 -34.81
CA MET A 479 -3.74 -1.18 -35.50
C MET A 479 -5.23 -1.20 -35.82
N SER A 480 -5.57 -1.54 -37.08
CA SER A 480 -6.97 -1.61 -37.51
C SER A 480 -7.21 -2.78 -38.47
N GLY A 481 -8.34 -3.47 -38.30
CA GLY A 481 -8.82 -4.46 -39.25
C GLY A 481 -9.39 -3.86 -40.55
N ASP A 482 -9.58 -2.55 -40.60
CA ASP A 482 -10.21 -1.85 -41.74
C ASP A 482 -9.35 -1.75 -42.97
N LYS A 483 -9.98 -1.25 -44.06
CA LYS A 483 -9.31 -0.88 -45.29
C LYS A 483 -8.33 0.27 -45.05
N GLU A 484 -7.30 0.35 -45.89
CA GLU A 484 -6.19 1.31 -45.79
C GLU A 484 -6.65 2.77 -45.70
N GLU A 485 -7.67 3.14 -46.48
CA GLU A 485 -8.22 4.50 -46.49
C GLU A 485 -8.79 4.92 -45.15
N ALA A 486 -9.56 4.03 -44.48
CA ALA A 486 -10.16 4.27 -43.18
C ALA A 486 -9.07 4.33 -42.10
N ALA A 487 -8.11 3.40 -42.11
CA ALA A 487 -7.00 3.40 -41.17
C ALA A 487 -6.17 4.69 -41.26
N ARG A 488 -5.83 5.13 -42.48
CA ARG A 488 -5.09 6.38 -42.69
C ARG A 488 -5.88 7.59 -42.21
N TYR A 489 -7.18 7.66 -42.53
CA TYR A 489 -8.03 8.75 -42.11
C TYR A 489 -8.05 8.93 -40.59
N TRP A 490 -8.31 7.87 -39.86
CA TRP A 490 -8.41 7.92 -38.38
C TRP A 490 -7.05 8.15 -37.73
N ALA A 491 -5.97 7.56 -38.24
CA ALA A 491 -4.61 7.84 -37.79
C ALA A 491 -4.24 9.32 -37.95
N SER A 492 -4.51 9.90 -39.14
CA SER A 492 -4.26 11.32 -39.39
C SER A 492 -5.08 12.22 -38.47
N LYS A 493 -6.37 11.91 -38.27
CA LYS A 493 -7.28 12.68 -37.42
C LYS A 493 -6.88 12.61 -35.92
N ALA A 494 -6.31 11.47 -35.49
CA ALA A 494 -5.79 11.30 -34.15
C ALA A 494 -4.34 11.80 -33.96
N GLY A 495 -3.67 12.23 -35.03
CA GLY A 495 -2.27 12.69 -35.01
C GLY A 495 -1.26 11.55 -34.87
N ILE A 496 -1.63 10.32 -35.23
CA ILE A 496 -0.78 9.12 -35.11
C ILE A 496 0.02 8.92 -36.40
N LYS A 497 1.36 8.79 -36.30
CA LYS A 497 2.26 8.63 -37.47
C LYS A 497 2.33 7.20 -37.98
N HIS A 498 2.31 6.21 -37.09
CA HIS A 498 2.46 4.81 -37.45
C HIS A 498 1.11 4.10 -37.37
N TYR A 499 0.65 3.55 -38.48
CA TYR A 499 -0.58 2.76 -38.50
C TYR A 499 -0.41 1.53 -39.41
N LYS A 500 -1.24 0.50 -39.16
CA LYS A 500 -1.36 -0.68 -40.01
C LYS A 500 -2.83 -1.02 -40.21
N SER A 501 -3.20 -1.28 -41.47
CA SER A 501 -4.54 -1.67 -41.90
C SER A 501 -4.66 -3.17 -42.12
N LYS A 502 -5.89 -3.70 -42.22
CA LYS A 502 -6.21 -5.12 -42.49
C LYS A 502 -5.51 -6.07 -41.55
N VAL A 503 -5.43 -5.68 -40.29
CA VAL A 503 -4.71 -6.39 -39.23
C VAL A 503 -5.54 -7.54 -38.68
N LEU A 504 -4.95 -8.72 -38.59
CA LEU A 504 -5.52 -9.88 -37.84
C LEU A 504 -5.03 -9.85 -36.38
N PRO A 505 -5.71 -10.51 -35.44
CA PRO A 505 -5.29 -10.55 -34.04
C PRO A 505 -3.83 -11.00 -33.84
N GLN A 506 -3.35 -11.95 -34.64
CA GLN A 506 -1.95 -12.43 -34.63
C GLN A 506 -0.95 -11.33 -35.04
N ASP A 507 -1.34 -10.40 -35.89
CA ASP A 507 -0.46 -9.28 -36.30
C ASP A 507 -0.21 -8.32 -35.15
N LYS A 508 -1.20 -8.10 -34.28
CA LYS A 508 -1.04 -7.27 -33.08
C LYS A 508 -0.01 -7.90 -32.12
N GLU A 509 -0.11 -9.21 -31.90
CA GLU A 509 0.87 -9.96 -31.12
C GLU A 509 2.27 -9.86 -31.72
N ASN A 510 2.41 -10.07 -33.02
CA ASN A 510 3.68 -10.01 -33.73
C ASN A 510 4.34 -8.62 -33.63
N LEU A 511 3.55 -7.54 -33.69
CA LEU A 511 4.07 -6.18 -33.51
C LEU A 511 4.57 -5.96 -32.09
N VAL A 512 3.80 -6.35 -31.08
CA VAL A 512 4.22 -6.26 -29.67
C VAL A 512 5.55 -6.98 -29.47
N ARG A 513 5.68 -8.25 -29.92
CA ARG A 513 6.92 -9.03 -29.86
C ARG A 513 8.08 -8.35 -30.58
N LYS A 514 7.82 -7.77 -31.77
CA LYS A 514 8.84 -7.07 -32.53
C LYS A 514 9.40 -5.87 -31.79
N LEU A 515 8.53 -5.01 -31.24
CA LEU A 515 8.90 -3.83 -30.47
C LEU A 515 9.66 -4.21 -29.19
N GLN A 516 9.20 -5.25 -28.48
CA GLN A 516 9.91 -5.77 -27.30
C GLN A 516 11.30 -6.30 -27.63
N ARG A 517 11.49 -7.00 -28.77
CA ARG A 517 12.81 -7.44 -29.24
C ARG A 517 13.74 -6.28 -29.59
N GLN A 518 13.21 -5.11 -29.93
CA GLN A 518 13.96 -3.87 -30.13
C GLN A 518 14.33 -3.16 -28.81
N GLY A 519 13.97 -3.76 -27.67
CA GLY A 519 14.25 -3.22 -26.34
C GLY A 519 13.22 -2.19 -25.86
N MET A 520 12.08 -2.06 -26.55
CA MET A 520 11.01 -1.14 -26.13
C MET A 520 10.15 -1.77 -25.04
N THR A 521 9.66 -0.95 -24.13
CA THR A 521 8.63 -1.33 -23.15
C THR A 521 7.27 -0.96 -23.73
N VAL A 522 6.51 -1.99 -24.11
CA VAL A 522 5.30 -1.86 -24.92
C VAL A 522 4.05 -1.85 -24.05
N ALA A 523 3.24 -0.79 -24.19
CA ALA A 523 1.85 -0.80 -23.72
C ALA A 523 0.91 -1.24 -24.86
N MET A 524 -0.05 -2.12 -24.56
CA MET A 524 -1.15 -2.46 -25.47
C MET A 524 -2.45 -1.90 -24.91
N VAL A 525 -3.17 -1.14 -25.76
CA VAL A 525 -4.47 -0.52 -25.41
C VAL A 525 -5.54 -1.12 -26.32
N GLY A 526 -6.58 -1.72 -25.70
CA GLY A 526 -7.66 -2.37 -26.45
C GLY A 526 -8.95 -2.51 -25.64
N ASP A 527 -9.99 -3.05 -26.25
CA ASP A 527 -11.30 -3.31 -25.61
C ASP A 527 -11.35 -4.67 -24.88
N GLY A 528 -10.32 -5.50 -25.01
CA GLY A 528 -10.14 -6.78 -24.33
C GLY A 528 -10.80 -7.99 -25.00
N ILE A 529 -11.76 -7.83 -25.91
CA ILE A 529 -12.46 -8.96 -26.53
C ILE A 529 -11.63 -9.56 -27.65
N ASN A 530 -11.14 -8.72 -28.55
CA ASN A 530 -10.36 -9.14 -29.74
C ASN A 530 -8.85 -9.13 -29.52
N ASP A 531 -8.38 -8.50 -28.45
CA ASP A 531 -6.97 -8.16 -28.21
C ASP A 531 -6.35 -8.95 -27.05
N THR A 532 -7.06 -9.92 -26.49
CA THR A 532 -6.68 -10.68 -25.29
C THR A 532 -5.26 -11.22 -25.35
N GLN A 533 -4.82 -11.77 -26.49
CA GLN A 533 -3.48 -12.33 -26.66
C GLN A 533 -2.40 -11.24 -26.68
N ALA A 534 -2.63 -10.13 -27.40
CA ALA A 534 -1.71 -9.00 -27.46
C ALA A 534 -1.61 -8.28 -26.12
N LEU A 535 -2.74 -8.11 -25.41
CA LEU A 535 -2.80 -7.58 -24.04
C LEU A 535 -1.98 -8.44 -23.07
N ALA A 536 -2.17 -9.76 -23.09
CA ALA A 536 -1.45 -10.67 -22.19
C ALA A 536 0.07 -10.67 -22.45
N LEU A 537 0.49 -10.41 -23.69
CA LEU A 537 1.89 -10.42 -24.08
C LEU A 537 2.62 -9.11 -23.80
N SER A 538 1.91 -7.99 -23.79
CA SER A 538 2.48 -6.66 -23.61
C SER A 538 3.09 -6.48 -22.20
N ASP A 539 4.03 -5.53 -22.06
CA ASP A 539 4.63 -5.19 -20.77
C ASP A 539 3.62 -4.52 -19.83
N VAL A 540 2.69 -3.74 -20.42
CA VAL A 540 1.56 -3.11 -19.74
C VAL A 540 0.32 -3.27 -20.62
N SER A 541 -0.69 -3.96 -20.12
CA SER A 541 -1.99 -4.08 -20.76
C SER A 541 -2.98 -3.06 -20.20
N ILE A 542 -3.61 -2.29 -21.09
CA ILE A 542 -4.58 -1.25 -20.75
C ILE A 542 -5.90 -1.58 -21.43
N ALA A 543 -6.94 -1.86 -20.65
CA ALA A 543 -8.30 -2.03 -21.16
C ALA A 543 -9.07 -0.72 -21.05
N ILE A 544 -9.87 -0.41 -22.08
CA ILE A 544 -10.82 0.69 -22.07
C ILE A 544 -12.21 0.09 -22.11
N GLY A 545 -13.09 0.49 -21.23
CA GLY A 545 -14.46 0.11 -21.40
C GLY A 545 -15.30 0.05 -20.14
N ARG A 546 -16.57 0.06 -20.39
CA ARG A 546 -17.67 -0.05 -19.43
C ARG A 546 -17.79 -1.50 -18.96
N GLY A 547 -16.77 -2.01 -18.21
CA GLY A 547 -16.92 -3.19 -17.38
C GLY A 547 -17.41 -4.46 -18.07
N THR A 548 -16.85 -4.84 -19.23
CA THR A 548 -16.95 -6.25 -19.62
C THR A 548 -16.00 -7.02 -18.73
N ASP A 549 -16.53 -8.00 -17.99
CA ASP A 549 -15.76 -8.80 -17.00
C ASP A 549 -14.47 -9.37 -17.59
N VAL A 550 -14.46 -9.72 -18.88
CA VAL A 550 -13.31 -10.31 -19.58
C VAL A 550 -12.14 -9.33 -19.76
N ALA A 551 -12.42 -8.06 -20.06
CA ALA A 551 -11.36 -7.06 -20.24
C ALA A 551 -10.69 -6.72 -18.91
N MET A 552 -11.47 -6.60 -17.84
CA MET A 552 -10.96 -6.34 -16.49
C MET A 552 -10.13 -7.51 -15.95
N ASP A 553 -10.47 -8.73 -16.32
CA ASP A 553 -9.73 -9.91 -15.86
C ASP A 553 -8.34 -10.04 -16.48
N VAL A 554 -8.17 -9.65 -17.73
CA VAL A 554 -6.91 -9.81 -18.49
C VAL A 554 -6.00 -8.58 -18.35
N ALA A 555 -6.56 -7.37 -18.32
CA ALA A 555 -5.77 -6.15 -18.29
C ALA A 555 -5.13 -5.88 -16.91
N GLN A 556 -3.92 -5.36 -16.94
CA GLN A 556 -3.21 -4.87 -15.75
C GLN A 556 -3.68 -3.48 -15.32
N VAL A 557 -4.18 -2.71 -16.27
CA VAL A 557 -4.71 -1.36 -16.06
C VAL A 557 -6.06 -1.26 -16.77
N THR A 558 -7.07 -0.74 -16.09
CA THR A 558 -8.40 -0.54 -16.65
C THR A 558 -8.81 0.92 -16.53
N LEU A 559 -9.18 1.54 -17.65
CA LEU A 559 -9.80 2.87 -17.67
C LEU A 559 -11.30 2.72 -17.48
N MET A 560 -11.87 3.37 -16.47
CA MET A 560 -13.28 3.25 -16.14
C MET A 560 -14.20 4.10 -17.02
N GLY A 561 -13.63 4.95 -17.88
CA GLY A 561 -14.38 5.84 -18.78
C GLY A 561 -13.80 5.86 -20.18
N ASP A 562 -14.46 6.62 -21.06
CA ASP A 562 -14.07 6.77 -22.46
C ASP A 562 -13.05 7.92 -22.70
N ASP A 563 -12.61 8.62 -21.64
CA ASP A 563 -11.63 9.72 -21.73
C ASP A 563 -10.20 9.18 -21.83
N LEU A 564 -9.64 9.25 -23.02
CA LEU A 564 -8.29 8.75 -23.29
C LEU A 564 -7.17 9.55 -22.62
N ARG A 565 -7.44 10.78 -22.14
CA ARG A 565 -6.46 11.56 -21.34
C ARG A 565 -6.08 10.87 -20.04
N ALA A 566 -6.86 9.90 -19.60
CA ALA A 566 -6.51 9.06 -18.46
C ALA A 566 -5.20 8.26 -18.68
N ILE A 567 -4.85 7.92 -19.93
CA ILE A 567 -3.64 7.16 -20.26
C ILE A 567 -2.36 7.97 -19.97
N PRO A 568 -2.13 9.16 -20.56
CA PRO A 568 -0.96 9.96 -20.24
C PRO A 568 -0.90 10.33 -18.75
N LYS A 569 -2.03 10.67 -18.11
CA LYS A 569 -2.09 10.92 -16.67
C LYS A 569 -1.63 9.72 -15.85
N ALA A 570 -2.03 8.50 -16.23
CA ALA A 570 -1.63 7.28 -15.55
C ALA A 570 -0.11 7.03 -15.68
N ILE A 571 0.47 7.26 -16.85
CA ILE A 571 1.91 7.15 -17.09
C ILE A 571 2.69 8.20 -16.26
N GLN A 572 2.23 9.45 -16.24
CA GLN A 572 2.84 10.52 -15.43
C GLN A 572 2.73 10.22 -13.93
N LEU A 573 1.57 9.75 -13.45
CA LEU A 573 1.39 9.34 -12.07
C LEU A 573 2.32 8.18 -11.68
N SER A 574 2.49 7.21 -12.58
CA SER A 574 3.45 6.12 -12.41
C SER A 574 4.88 6.65 -12.29
N ARG A 575 5.31 7.55 -13.19
CA ARG A 575 6.64 8.19 -13.15
C ARG A 575 6.87 8.93 -11.84
N ARG A 576 5.89 9.74 -11.39
CA ARG A 576 5.94 10.47 -10.12
C ARG A 576 5.99 9.53 -8.92
N THR A 577 5.17 8.48 -8.89
CA THR A 577 5.14 7.49 -7.80
C THR A 577 6.47 6.78 -7.66
N VAL A 578 7.05 6.30 -8.77
CA VAL A 578 8.35 5.61 -8.73
C VAL A 578 9.50 6.55 -8.41
N SER A 579 9.45 7.81 -8.85
CA SER A 579 10.40 8.84 -8.43
C SER A 579 10.34 9.06 -6.91
N MET A 580 9.15 9.14 -6.36
CA MET A 580 8.93 9.26 -4.91
C MET A 580 9.48 8.05 -4.15
N ILE A 581 9.28 6.83 -4.66
CA ILE A 581 9.87 5.61 -4.09
C ILE A 581 11.40 5.73 -4.03
N LYS A 582 12.03 6.18 -5.11
CA LYS A 582 13.49 6.35 -5.16
C LYS A 582 13.98 7.40 -4.16
N GLN A 583 13.28 8.54 -4.04
CA GLN A 583 13.60 9.57 -3.06
C GLN A 583 13.48 9.04 -1.62
N ASN A 584 12.38 8.33 -1.33
CA ASN A 584 12.15 7.72 -0.02
C ASN A 584 13.26 6.72 0.34
N LEU A 585 13.65 5.88 -0.61
CA LEU A 585 14.74 4.92 -0.42
C LEU A 585 16.08 5.61 -0.20
N PHE A 586 16.38 6.63 -0.99
CA PHE A 586 17.61 7.40 -0.81
C PHE A 586 17.69 7.97 0.61
N TRP A 587 16.64 8.64 1.08
CA TRP A 587 16.61 9.18 2.44
C TRP A 587 16.69 8.09 3.51
N ALA A 588 15.95 6.98 3.34
CA ALA A 588 15.98 5.87 4.28
C ALA A 588 17.39 5.22 4.40
N PHE A 589 18.15 5.17 3.30
CA PHE A 589 19.52 4.64 3.31
C PHE A 589 20.55 5.64 3.83
N ILE A 590 20.49 6.91 3.40
CA ILE A 590 21.52 7.89 3.74
C ILE A 590 21.58 8.15 5.26
N TYR A 591 20.45 8.12 5.95
CA TYR A 591 20.42 8.20 7.40
C TYR A 591 21.27 7.10 8.05
N ASN A 592 21.10 5.86 7.62
CA ASN A 592 21.83 4.73 8.17
C ASN A 592 23.32 4.79 7.80
N VAL A 593 23.65 5.09 6.54
CA VAL A 593 25.04 5.17 6.06
C VAL A 593 25.85 6.24 6.79
N VAL A 594 25.23 7.38 7.10
CA VAL A 594 25.89 8.48 7.81
C VAL A 594 25.90 8.26 9.33
N CYS A 595 24.77 7.87 9.90
CA CYS A 595 24.62 7.84 11.34
C CYS A 595 25.23 6.59 12.01
N ILE A 596 25.32 5.44 11.32
CA ILE A 596 25.94 4.23 11.90
C ILE A 596 27.44 4.48 12.20
N PRO A 597 28.28 4.97 11.27
CA PRO A 597 29.67 5.30 11.59
C PRO A 597 29.79 6.36 12.69
N MET A 598 28.94 7.38 12.70
CA MET A 598 28.93 8.39 13.74
C MET A 598 28.59 7.81 15.12
N ALA A 599 27.61 6.92 15.20
CA ALA A 599 27.24 6.19 16.42
C ALA A 599 28.36 5.24 16.88
N ALA A 600 29.04 4.60 15.94
CA ALA A 600 30.21 3.77 16.21
C ALA A 600 31.46 4.57 16.68
N GLY A 601 31.41 5.91 16.58
CA GLY A 601 32.50 6.77 17.04
C GLY A 601 33.55 7.10 15.97
N ALA A 602 33.22 6.99 14.67
CA ALA A 602 34.15 7.32 13.60
C ALA A 602 34.69 8.76 13.66
N LEU A 603 33.95 9.71 14.25
CA LEU A 603 34.35 11.10 14.38
C LEU A 603 35.57 11.28 15.32
N TYR A 604 35.78 10.37 16.27
CA TYR A 604 36.94 10.41 17.12
C TYR A 604 38.27 10.22 16.34
N LEU A 605 38.21 9.50 15.19
CA LEU A 605 39.38 9.36 14.30
C LEU A 605 39.83 10.69 13.70
N PHE A 606 38.93 11.68 13.64
CA PHE A 606 39.19 13.03 13.16
C PHE A 606 39.38 14.04 14.29
N GLY A 607 39.54 13.59 15.54
CA GLY A 607 39.73 14.44 16.71
C GLY A 607 38.46 15.15 17.21
N ILE A 608 37.27 14.77 16.69
CA ILE A 608 36.00 15.34 17.08
C ILE A 608 35.36 14.46 18.15
N SER A 609 35.22 14.96 19.37
CA SER A 609 34.64 14.25 20.51
C SER A 609 33.12 14.19 20.51
N PHE A 610 32.48 14.24 19.33
CA PHE A 610 31.03 14.14 19.19
C PHE A 610 30.61 12.71 18.91
N GLN A 611 29.68 12.20 19.70
CA GLN A 611 29.09 10.88 19.53
C GLN A 611 27.56 10.94 19.65
N ILE A 612 26.88 10.19 18.79
CA ILE A 612 25.42 10.05 18.87
C ILE A 612 25.07 9.16 20.07
N THR A 613 24.39 9.72 21.06
CA THR A 613 23.89 8.94 22.19
C THR A 613 22.70 8.05 21.77
N PRO A 614 22.39 6.95 22.49
CA PRO A 614 21.25 6.09 22.17
C PRO A 614 19.90 6.84 22.14
N MET A 615 19.77 7.88 22.95
CA MET A 615 18.58 8.75 22.96
C MET A 615 18.43 9.51 21.65
N TRP A 616 19.49 10.20 21.19
CA TRP A 616 19.48 10.89 19.89
C TRP A 616 19.34 9.93 18.72
N ALA A 617 19.96 8.74 18.80
CA ALA A 617 19.80 7.68 17.81
C ALA A 617 18.33 7.28 17.63
N SER A 618 17.59 7.09 18.73
CA SER A 618 16.18 6.73 18.70
C SER A 618 15.27 7.86 18.17
N ALA A 619 15.58 9.11 18.51
CA ALA A 619 14.85 10.27 18.00
C ALA A 619 15.04 10.43 16.48
N LEU A 620 16.28 10.34 15.99
CA LEU A 620 16.61 10.42 14.56
C LEU A 620 15.93 9.30 13.77
N MET A 621 15.90 8.07 14.30
CA MET A 621 15.21 6.93 13.71
C MET A 621 13.70 7.19 13.56
N ALA A 622 13.04 7.69 14.59
CA ALA A 622 11.61 8.03 14.54
C ALA A 622 11.35 9.13 13.50
N PHE A 623 12.20 10.14 13.44
CA PHE A 623 12.08 11.24 12.48
C PHE A 623 12.29 10.78 11.03
N SER A 624 13.23 9.86 10.79
CA SER A 624 13.45 9.25 9.46
C SER A 624 12.18 8.59 8.92
N SER A 625 11.49 7.80 9.74
CA SER A 625 10.24 7.14 9.35
C SER A 625 9.12 8.14 9.01
N VAL A 626 8.99 9.19 9.83
CA VAL A 626 7.99 10.26 9.61
C VAL A 626 8.30 11.03 8.32
N SER A 627 9.56 11.34 8.04
CA SER A 627 9.96 12.07 6.83
C SER A 627 9.61 11.33 5.55
N VAL A 628 9.81 10.02 5.50
CA VAL A 628 9.46 9.15 4.36
C VAL A 628 7.95 9.13 4.13
N VAL A 629 7.15 9.05 5.19
CA VAL A 629 5.70 9.05 5.08
C VAL A 629 5.18 10.42 4.61
N LEU A 630 5.68 11.51 5.19
CA LEU A 630 5.31 12.86 4.78
C LEU A 630 5.68 13.13 3.31
N ASN A 631 6.86 12.65 2.87
CA ASN A 631 7.25 12.76 1.46
C ASN A 631 6.27 11.98 0.55
N SER A 632 5.86 10.77 0.94
CA SER A 632 4.88 9.98 0.19
C SER A 632 3.51 10.67 0.09
N LEU A 633 3.07 11.34 1.17
CA LEU A 633 1.81 12.08 1.18
C LEU A 633 1.81 13.29 0.23
N ARG A 634 2.97 13.85 -0.12
CA ARG A 634 3.06 14.92 -1.14
C ARG A 634 2.46 14.51 -2.47
N LEU A 635 2.54 13.21 -2.83
CA LEU A 635 1.95 12.68 -4.06
C LEU A 635 0.43 12.93 -4.14
N LYS A 636 -0.25 12.99 -2.99
CA LYS A 636 -1.69 13.27 -2.92
C LYS A 636 -2.03 14.69 -3.39
N PHE A 637 -1.11 15.64 -3.19
CA PHE A 637 -1.31 17.05 -3.51
C PHE A 637 -0.65 17.46 -4.84
N MET A 638 0.12 16.58 -5.46
CA MET A 638 0.69 16.82 -6.78
C MET A 638 -0.40 16.59 -7.83
N ALA A 639 -0.78 17.64 -8.56
CA ALA A 639 -1.72 17.60 -9.68
C ALA A 639 -1.15 16.80 -10.85
#